data_fe3d15263e69abc627d9bb6c28559799
#
_entry.id   fe3d15263e69abc627d9bb6c28559799
#
_cell.length_a   1.000
_cell.length_b   1.000
_cell.length_c   1.000
_cell.angle_alpha   90.00
_cell.angle_beta   90.00
_cell.angle_gamma   90.00
#
_symmetry.space_group_name_H-M   'P 1'
#
loop_
_entity.id
_entity.type
_entity.pdbx_description
1 polymer ?
#
loop_
_entity_poly.entity_id
_entity_poly.type
_entity_poly.pdbx_seq_one_letter_code
_entity_poly.pdbx_strand_id
1 'polypeptide(L)'
;MHKVLSALFFIGNGGRFAALWASLLMGLAAGAKPLQKVQPSAYLFAYFTGNDKAEEAIRFALSPDGYHYTALNGNRPVVSSAAISETGGVRDPHILRGADGKTFYMVATDMVSAKGWNSNRGMVLMQSNDLINWKSSAVNFQKRYAGQDNLKRVWAPQTIYDAKAGKYLVYFSLQYGSEPDKIYYAYANKDFTDLEGEPKQLFFSLTNGSCIDGDIVARDGRFYLFFKTEGQGNGIKIAVSDQLTSGYVLRDKYVQQTSSPVEGAGTFKLNNSNDYVLMYDLYTSGKYQFTRTPDLEHFTVVDQEVSMNFHPRHGTVLPITAAEATRLAARWLTPSDVLLTAANPALRKLNTVVDSAAGKVAFLALPGTSLQAFDLKISNPALPVTPSGPQNFTKGPVTYTVGQGAAQRRYRVSVAETHNPALPGYFADPDILYSQKTGRFYLYPTSDGFTNWSGTYFKAFSSSDLVNWKDEGVILDLPKDVSWAKKSAWAPTILEQKTAGGYRYAYYFCAGAKIGVALSDSPTGPFKDSGQPLLDKLPEGVKGGQQIDPAAFRDPQTGKLYLYWGNGYMAGAELNDDLTSLKPGTTRVMTPDGTFREGAYAFFRNGKYYFMWSEDDTRSPNYQVRYGTADSPLGPITVPASNSVIAKDPAAGIYGTGHNSVIQVPGRDEWYLVYHRFTYPRGIGMGKAAGFNREVCIDKLEFNPDGSIRPVVPTHAGIRPVKLK
;
A
#
# COMPACT_ATOMS: atom_id res chain seq x y z
N MET A 1 2.79 -0.23 -67.60
CA MET A 1 2.79 -0.81 -68.98
C MET A 1 3.57 -2.11 -68.87
N HIS A 2 2.85 -3.18 -68.87
CA HIS A 2 2.83 -4.24 -69.88
C HIS A 2 4.13 -5.02 -69.99
N LYS A 3 4.22 -6.32 -69.99
CA LYS A 3 3.35 -7.56 -70.11
C LYS A 3 4.36 -8.71 -69.93
N VAL A 4 4.13 -9.78 -69.22
CA VAL A 4 3.34 -10.99 -69.50
C VAL A 4 4.00 -11.98 -70.49
N LEU A 5 3.96 -13.22 -70.06
CA LEU A 5 3.87 -14.52 -70.76
C LEU A 5 5.23 -15.23 -70.98
N SER A 6 5.33 -16.42 -70.54
CA SER A 6 4.72 -17.77 -70.71
C SER A 6 5.61 -18.69 -71.46
N ALA A 7 6.01 -19.76 -70.85
CA ALA A 7 5.62 -21.15 -70.98
C ALA A 7 6.21 -21.95 -72.17
N LEU A 8 6.61 -23.12 -71.92
CA LEU A 8 6.23 -24.44 -72.42
C LEU A 8 7.39 -25.39 -72.78
N PHE A 9 7.32 -26.54 -72.10
CA PHE A 9 7.62 -27.89 -72.51
C PHE A 9 8.73 -28.18 -73.58
N PHE A 10 9.63 -29.11 -73.25
CA PHE A 10 9.81 -30.34 -74.04
C PHE A 10 10.42 -31.46 -73.18
N ILE A 11 9.86 -32.62 -73.39
CA ILE A 11 10.15 -33.96 -72.83
C ILE A 11 11.34 -34.55 -73.58
N GLY A 12 12.25 -35.22 -72.87
CA GLY A 12 13.28 -36.04 -73.49
C GLY A 12 13.81 -37.13 -72.55
N ASN A 13 13.46 -38.38 -72.78
CA ASN A 13 13.92 -39.59 -72.10
C ASN A 13 15.44 -39.83 -72.20
N GLY A 14 16.03 -40.39 -71.14
CA GLY A 14 17.28 -41.10 -71.31
C GLY A 14 18.11 -41.30 -70.05
N GLY A 15 18.03 -42.47 -69.45
CA GLY A 15 19.25 -43.09 -68.94
C GLY A 15 19.47 -43.17 -67.43
N ARG A 16 19.04 -44.27 -66.87
CA ARG A 16 19.52 -44.88 -65.63
C ARG A 16 21.04 -44.76 -65.48
N PHE A 17 21.52 -44.19 -64.39
CA PHE A 17 22.75 -44.42 -63.59
C PHE A 17 23.12 -43.17 -62.80
N ALA A 18 22.52 -42.99 -61.64
CA ALA A 18 23.02 -42.19 -60.56
C ALA A 18 22.10 -42.27 -59.31
N ALA A 19 21.80 -43.50 -58.92
CA ALA A 19 21.00 -43.72 -57.70
C ALA A 19 21.76 -44.62 -56.73
N LEU A 20 22.94 -44.09 -56.24
CA LEU A 20 23.68 -44.78 -55.14
C LEU A 20 24.56 -43.94 -54.28
N TRP A 21 24.51 -42.57 -54.38
CA TRP A 21 25.30 -41.70 -53.51
C TRP A 21 24.50 -40.61 -52.81
N ALA A 22 23.16 -40.64 -52.82
CA ALA A 22 22.29 -39.70 -52.13
C ALA A 22 21.69 -40.26 -50.83
N SER A 23 22.00 -41.54 -50.46
CA SER A 23 21.40 -42.21 -49.28
C SER A 23 22.29 -42.22 -48.03
N LEU A 24 23.43 -41.50 -48.02
CA LEU A 24 24.33 -41.52 -46.86
C LEU A 24 24.58 -40.12 -46.22
N LEU A 25 23.79 -39.14 -46.59
CA LEU A 25 23.85 -37.78 -45.96
C LEU A 25 22.50 -37.33 -45.37
N MET A 26 21.52 -38.21 -45.21
CA MET A 26 20.24 -37.94 -44.52
C MET A 26 20.11 -38.66 -43.17
N GLY A 27 21.21 -38.86 -42.46
CA GLY A 27 21.18 -39.60 -41.20
C GLY A 27 21.90 -38.94 -40.05
N LEU A 28 21.77 -37.63 -39.85
CA LEU A 28 22.20 -36.94 -38.59
C LEU A 28 21.61 -35.52 -38.46
N ALA A 29 20.39 -35.28 -38.89
CA ALA A 29 19.57 -34.23 -38.35
C ALA A 29 18.64 -34.85 -37.30
N ALA A 30 19.21 -35.21 -36.15
CA ALA A 30 18.40 -35.48 -34.98
C ALA A 30 17.66 -34.16 -34.68
N GLY A 31 16.37 -34.15 -35.04
CA GLY A 31 15.50 -33.02 -34.87
C GLY A 31 15.53 -32.56 -33.41
N ALA A 32 16.22 -31.47 -33.16
CA ALA A 32 15.99 -30.69 -31.93
C ALA A 32 14.49 -30.32 -31.96
N LYS A 33 13.70 -31.00 -31.13
CA LYS A 33 12.31 -30.59 -30.91
C LYS A 33 12.37 -29.09 -30.60
N PRO A 34 11.58 -28.23 -31.28
CA PRO A 34 11.56 -26.82 -30.96
C PRO A 34 11.27 -26.70 -29.47
N LEU A 35 12.10 -25.99 -28.76
CA LEU A 35 11.92 -25.69 -27.34
C LEU A 35 10.49 -25.20 -27.15
N GLN A 36 9.70 -25.97 -26.41
CA GLN A 36 8.30 -25.65 -26.16
C GLN A 36 8.26 -24.28 -25.49
N LYS A 37 7.72 -23.31 -26.22
CA LYS A 37 7.70 -21.91 -25.75
C LYS A 37 6.98 -21.88 -24.41
N VAL A 38 7.68 -21.56 -23.33
CA VAL A 38 7.12 -21.43 -21.99
C VAL A 38 6.02 -20.37 -22.06
N GLN A 39 4.79 -20.75 -21.70
CA GLN A 39 3.67 -19.82 -21.61
C GLN A 39 3.38 -19.53 -20.13
N PRO A 40 3.83 -18.41 -19.60
CA PRO A 40 3.53 -18.02 -18.22
C PRO A 40 2.06 -17.61 -18.09
N SER A 41 1.46 -17.96 -16.94
CA SER A 41 0.06 -17.66 -16.63
C SER A 41 -0.14 -17.20 -15.20
N ALA A 42 0.95 -17.08 -14.44
CA ALA A 42 0.99 -16.60 -13.07
C ALA A 42 2.34 -15.93 -12.79
N TYR A 43 2.54 -15.46 -11.56
CA TYR A 43 3.77 -14.80 -11.13
C TYR A 43 4.21 -15.31 -9.77
N LEU A 44 5.52 -15.40 -9.60
CA LEU A 44 6.21 -15.67 -8.34
C LEU A 44 6.95 -14.41 -7.91
N PHE A 45 6.66 -13.88 -6.73
CA PHE A 45 7.40 -12.80 -6.11
C PHE A 45 8.36 -13.37 -5.07
N ALA A 46 9.66 -13.18 -5.27
CA ALA A 46 10.71 -13.49 -4.30
C ALA A 46 11.10 -12.19 -3.59
N TYR A 47 11.06 -12.19 -2.24
CA TYR A 47 11.27 -10.98 -1.42
C TYR A 47 11.82 -11.32 -0.04
N PHE A 48 12.22 -10.30 0.72
CA PHE A 48 12.46 -10.36 2.17
C PHE A 48 11.57 -9.33 2.87
N THR A 49 11.59 -9.19 4.20
CA THR A 49 10.54 -8.38 4.88
C THR A 49 11.05 -7.26 5.78
N GLY A 50 12.32 -7.26 6.18
CA GLY A 50 12.81 -6.21 7.08
C GLY A 50 14.25 -6.44 7.54
N ASN A 51 14.63 -5.75 8.60
CA ASN A 51 16.01 -5.69 9.10
C ASN A 51 16.24 -6.56 10.34
N ASP A 52 15.21 -7.21 10.87
CA ASP A 52 15.38 -8.16 11.94
C ASP A 52 15.93 -9.50 11.41
N LYS A 53 16.69 -10.22 12.22
CA LYS A 53 17.31 -11.50 11.82
C LYS A 53 16.32 -12.48 11.19
N ALA A 54 15.09 -12.53 11.66
CA ALA A 54 14.03 -13.40 11.14
C ALA A 54 13.43 -12.87 9.83
N GLU A 55 13.62 -11.59 9.52
CA GLU A 55 13.10 -10.91 8.34
C GLU A 55 14.07 -10.94 7.16
N GLU A 56 15.37 -11.05 7.45
CA GLU A 56 16.46 -11.20 6.45
C GLU A 56 16.51 -12.62 5.93
N ALA A 57 15.44 -13.00 5.22
CA ALA A 57 15.29 -14.35 4.67
C ALA A 57 14.37 -14.33 3.44
N ILE A 58 14.63 -15.23 2.49
CA ILE A 58 13.89 -15.35 1.25
C ILE A 58 12.49 -15.89 1.52
N ARG A 59 11.50 -15.17 1.02
CA ARG A 59 10.08 -15.51 1.03
C ARG A 59 9.51 -15.48 -0.37
N PHE A 60 8.41 -16.19 -0.56
CA PHE A 60 7.71 -16.27 -1.82
C PHE A 60 6.25 -15.89 -1.68
N ALA A 61 5.70 -15.26 -2.72
CA ALA A 61 4.28 -15.05 -2.88
C ALA A 61 3.85 -15.40 -4.31
N LEU A 62 2.61 -15.85 -4.48
CA LEU A 62 2.00 -16.12 -5.79
C LEU A 62 1.02 -15.02 -6.16
N SER A 63 0.98 -14.71 -7.47
CA SER A 63 -0.06 -13.87 -8.05
C SER A 63 -0.59 -14.49 -9.34
N PRO A 64 -1.91 -14.45 -9.59
CA PRO A 64 -2.49 -14.89 -10.86
C PRO A 64 -2.32 -13.87 -11.98
N ASP A 65 -2.08 -12.61 -11.67
CA ASP A 65 -2.20 -11.48 -12.62
C ASP A 65 -1.07 -10.44 -12.53
N GLY A 66 -0.15 -10.57 -11.56
CA GLY A 66 0.91 -9.59 -11.31
C GLY A 66 0.52 -8.42 -10.40
N TYR A 67 -0.72 -8.41 -9.88
CA TYR A 67 -1.27 -7.37 -9.01
C TYR A 67 -1.76 -7.90 -7.66
N HIS A 68 -2.30 -9.11 -7.61
CA HIS A 68 -2.88 -9.69 -6.39
C HIS A 68 -1.98 -10.80 -5.87
N TYR A 69 -1.21 -10.51 -4.82
CA TYR A 69 -0.21 -11.43 -4.28
C TYR A 69 -0.66 -12.08 -2.96
N THR A 70 -0.43 -13.38 -2.84
CA THR A 70 -0.65 -14.17 -1.63
C THR A 70 0.67 -14.81 -1.19
N ALA A 71 1.11 -14.49 0.03
CA ALA A 71 2.33 -15.05 0.59
C ALA A 71 2.23 -16.57 0.74
N LEU A 72 3.27 -17.27 0.33
CA LEU A 72 3.43 -18.71 0.57
C LEU A 72 3.98 -18.98 1.98
N ASN A 73 3.81 -20.21 2.46
CA ASN A 73 4.31 -20.67 3.77
C ASN A 73 3.86 -19.80 4.97
N GLY A 74 2.71 -19.12 4.85
CA GLY A 74 2.26 -18.17 5.89
C GLY A 74 3.23 -17.01 6.09
N ASN A 75 3.85 -16.50 5.02
CA ASN A 75 4.88 -15.46 5.02
C ASN A 75 6.15 -15.84 5.82
N ARG A 76 6.43 -17.14 6.02
CA ARG A 76 7.68 -17.63 6.61
C ARG A 76 8.71 -17.90 5.51
N PRO A 77 10.00 -17.93 5.84
CA PRO A 77 11.07 -18.25 4.89
C PRO A 77 10.85 -19.58 4.16
N VAL A 78 11.16 -19.61 2.85
CA VAL A 78 11.06 -20.82 2.02
C VAL A 78 12.38 -21.60 1.98
N VAL A 79 13.47 -20.96 2.38
CA VAL A 79 14.80 -21.57 2.53
C VAL A 79 15.48 -20.99 3.78
N SER A 80 16.33 -21.78 4.44
CA SER A 80 17.05 -21.36 5.64
C SER A 80 18.21 -20.43 5.27
N SER A 81 18.17 -19.16 5.67
CA SER A 81 19.27 -18.21 5.46
C SER A 81 20.59 -18.72 6.05
N ALA A 82 20.56 -19.33 7.24
CA ALA A 82 21.75 -19.89 7.89
C ALA A 82 22.36 -21.09 7.13
N ALA A 83 21.58 -21.78 6.29
CA ALA A 83 22.07 -22.90 5.50
C ALA A 83 22.70 -22.48 4.17
N ILE A 84 22.36 -21.28 3.66
CA ILE A 84 22.75 -20.84 2.32
C ILE A 84 23.72 -19.66 2.32
N SER A 85 23.92 -18.98 3.45
CA SER A 85 24.75 -17.77 3.54
C SER A 85 25.84 -17.91 4.60
N GLU A 86 26.92 -17.14 4.49
CA GLU A 86 27.99 -17.07 5.49
C GLU A 86 27.60 -16.23 6.72
N THR A 87 26.81 -15.18 6.52
CA THR A 87 26.42 -14.25 7.59
C THR A 87 25.25 -14.76 8.43
N GLY A 88 24.41 -15.62 7.86
CA GLY A 88 23.17 -16.14 8.44
C GLY A 88 21.93 -15.31 8.09
N GLY A 89 22.06 -14.26 7.27
CA GLY A 89 20.98 -13.45 6.73
C GLY A 89 21.05 -13.32 5.21
N VAL A 90 19.91 -13.15 4.55
CA VAL A 90 19.82 -13.03 3.09
C VAL A 90 18.79 -11.97 2.72
N ARG A 91 19.19 -11.04 1.82
CA ARG A 91 18.40 -9.89 1.39
C ARG A 91 18.36 -9.80 -0.13
N ASP A 92 17.48 -8.95 -0.66
CA ASP A 92 17.42 -8.53 -2.06
C ASP A 92 17.44 -9.71 -3.06
N PRO A 93 16.52 -10.70 -2.93
CA PRO A 93 16.52 -11.86 -3.82
C PRO A 93 16.09 -11.46 -5.23
N HIS A 94 16.93 -11.81 -6.22
CA HIS A 94 16.60 -11.72 -7.63
C HIS A 94 16.49 -13.12 -8.24
N ILE A 95 15.39 -13.42 -8.91
CA ILE A 95 15.08 -14.72 -9.50
C ILE A 95 14.92 -14.62 -11.02
N LEU A 96 15.53 -15.57 -11.74
CA LEU A 96 15.54 -15.62 -13.20
C LEU A 96 15.19 -17.04 -13.69
N ARG A 97 14.40 -17.16 -14.76
CA ARG A 97 14.28 -18.39 -15.52
C ARG A 97 15.44 -18.53 -16.49
N GLY A 98 16.10 -19.67 -16.49
CA GLY A 98 17.20 -19.98 -17.37
C GLY A 98 16.81 -20.01 -18.84
N ALA A 99 17.80 -19.83 -19.71
CA ALA A 99 17.65 -19.84 -21.15
C ALA A 99 17.14 -21.21 -21.68
N ASP A 100 17.31 -22.29 -20.92
CA ASP A 100 16.76 -23.61 -21.19
C ASP A 100 15.24 -23.72 -20.92
N GLY A 101 14.65 -22.67 -20.31
CA GLY A 101 13.23 -22.61 -19.93
C GLY A 101 12.85 -23.49 -18.73
N LYS A 102 13.79 -24.21 -18.11
CA LYS A 102 13.53 -25.23 -17.08
C LYS A 102 14.26 -24.95 -15.78
N THR A 103 15.48 -24.46 -15.85
CA THR A 103 16.32 -24.14 -14.70
C THR A 103 15.96 -22.74 -14.18
N PHE A 104 15.98 -22.56 -12.88
CA PHE A 104 15.80 -21.27 -12.21
C PHE A 104 17.08 -20.91 -11.49
N TYR A 105 17.46 -19.68 -11.60
CA TYR A 105 18.61 -19.08 -10.94
C TYR A 105 18.14 -17.99 -9.97
N MET A 106 18.75 -17.93 -8.81
CA MET A 106 18.49 -16.87 -7.85
C MET A 106 19.80 -16.37 -7.27
N VAL A 107 19.91 -15.07 -7.11
CA VAL A 107 21.03 -14.43 -6.43
C VAL A 107 20.49 -13.55 -5.32
N ALA A 108 21.24 -13.40 -4.21
CA ALA A 108 20.81 -12.59 -3.08
C ALA A 108 22.02 -12.03 -2.30
N THR A 109 21.83 -10.91 -1.62
CA THR A 109 22.82 -10.30 -0.75
C THR A 109 23.02 -11.18 0.49
N ASP A 110 24.26 -11.60 0.79
CA ASP A 110 24.63 -12.30 2.01
C ASP A 110 24.93 -11.28 3.11
N MET A 111 23.94 -10.96 3.94
CA MET A 111 24.06 -9.87 4.91
C MET A 111 23.13 -10.05 6.11
N VAL A 112 23.63 -9.63 7.28
CA VAL A 112 22.84 -9.35 8.48
C VAL A 112 23.03 -7.88 8.85
N SER A 113 22.00 -7.06 8.70
CA SER A 113 22.07 -5.60 8.88
C SER A 113 22.42 -5.18 10.32
N ALA A 114 22.07 -5.99 11.31
CA ALA A 114 22.47 -5.78 12.71
C ALA A 114 24.00 -5.76 12.93
N LYS A 115 24.79 -6.34 11.99
CA LYS A 115 26.24 -6.24 11.99
C LYS A 115 26.79 -4.98 11.35
N GLY A 116 25.92 -4.09 10.89
CA GLY A 116 26.24 -2.83 10.20
C GLY A 116 26.08 -2.91 8.68
N TRP A 117 25.74 -1.78 8.07
CA TRP A 117 25.49 -1.68 6.63
C TRP A 117 26.71 -1.92 5.75
N ASN A 118 27.91 -1.88 6.31
CA ASN A 118 29.18 -2.16 5.63
C ASN A 118 29.78 -3.52 6.07
N SER A 119 28.96 -4.43 6.57
CA SER A 119 29.46 -5.70 7.14
C SER A 119 29.55 -6.85 6.14
N ASN A 120 28.80 -6.79 5.03
CA ASN A 120 28.77 -7.90 4.09
C ASN A 120 29.94 -7.87 3.09
N ARG A 121 30.37 -9.05 2.63
CA ARG A 121 31.51 -9.22 1.70
C ARG A 121 31.16 -10.15 0.55
N GLY A 122 29.87 -10.49 0.38
CA GLY A 122 29.53 -11.48 -0.62
C GLY A 122 28.06 -11.57 -0.92
N MET A 123 27.74 -12.57 -1.71
CA MET A 123 26.41 -12.90 -2.18
C MET A 123 26.18 -14.40 -2.19
N VAL A 124 24.93 -14.80 -2.32
CA VAL A 124 24.52 -16.19 -2.49
C VAL A 124 24.07 -16.40 -3.94
N LEU A 125 24.61 -17.45 -4.58
CA LEU A 125 24.13 -17.96 -5.87
C LEU A 125 23.34 -19.24 -5.62
N MET A 126 22.19 -19.38 -6.31
CA MET A 126 21.29 -20.50 -6.11
C MET A 126 20.73 -20.99 -7.44
N GLN A 127 20.50 -22.30 -7.52
CA GLN A 127 19.92 -22.97 -8.70
C GLN A 127 18.84 -23.96 -8.29
N SER A 128 17.75 -24.02 -9.05
CA SER A 128 16.64 -24.95 -8.86
C SER A 128 16.03 -25.39 -10.19
N ASN A 129 15.46 -26.60 -10.22
CA ASN A 129 14.66 -27.08 -11.37
C ASN A 129 13.16 -27.12 -11.07
N ASP A 130 12.76 -26.75 -9.84
CA ASP A 130 11.37 -26.88 -9.38
C ASP A 130 10.86 -25.70 -8.55
N LEU A 131 11.70 -24.68 -8.29
CA LEU A 131 11.43 -23.52 -7.43
C LEU A 131 11.26 -23.87 -5.93
N ILE A 132 11.42 -25.14 -5.56
CA ILE A 132 11.24 -25.65 -4.18
C ILE A 132 12.58 -26.04 -3.57
N ASN A 133 13.33 -26.85 -4.33
CA ASN A 133 14.63 -27.38 -3.88
C ASN A 133 15.75 -26.58 -4.53
N TRP A 134 16.57 -25.94 -3.70
CA TRP A 134 17.63 -25.04 -4.13
C TRP A 134 19.01 -25.60 -3.77
N LYS A 135 19.90 -25.64 -4.74
CA LYS A 135 21.33 -25.75 -4.51
C LYS A 135 21.89 -24.35 -4.35
N SER A 136 22.78 -24.14 -3.41
CA SER A 136 23.35 -22.81 -3.10
C SER A 136 24.85 -22.83 -2.95
N SER A 137 25.48 -21.70 -3.22
CA SER A 137 26.89 -21.41 -2.95
C SER A 137 27.02 -19.97 -2.49
N ALA A 138 27.79 -19.72 -1.43
CA ALA A 138 28.14 -18.36 -1.00
C ALA A 138 29.46 -17.95 -1.62
N VAL A 139 29.50 -16.78 -2.25
CA VAL A 139 30.70 -16.19 -2.84
C VAL A 139 31.14 -14.99 -2.01
N ASN A 140 32.21 -15.13 -1.27
CA ASN A 140 32.80 -14.06 -0.48
C ASN A 140 33.97 -13.45 -1.26
N PHE A 141 33.87 -12.18 -1.61
CA PHE A 141 34.80 -11.47 -2.49
C PHE A 141 36.21 -11.33 -1.87
N GLN A 142 36.30 -11.08 -0.57
CA GLN A 142 37.60 -10.98 0.10
C GLN A 142 38.33 -12.32 0.19
N LYS A 143 37.59 -13.43 0.27
CA LYS A 143 38.19 -14.78 0.21
C LYS A 143 38.50 -15.23 -1.20
N ARG A 144 37.73 -14.76 -2.17
CA ARG A 144 37.77 -15.19 -3.58
C ARG A 144 38.82 -14.45 -4.42
N TYR A 145 39.00 -13.15 -4.13
CA TYR A 145 39.87 -12.27 -4.94
C TYR A 145 40.95 -11.63 -4.07
N ALA A 146 42.17 -11.60 -4.57
CA ALA A 146 43.29 -10.90 -3.91
C ALA A 146 43.10 -9.38 -3.97
N GLY A 147 43.62 -8.64 -2.99
CA GLY A 147 43.60 -7.17 -3.00
C GLY A 147 42.23 -6.53 -2.69
N GLN A 148 41.28 -7.28 -2.15
CA GLN A 148 39.94 -6.80 -1.79
C GLN A 148 39.83 -6.27 -0.34
N ASP A 149 40.94 -5.88 0.30
CA ASP A 149 40.96 -5.42 1.70
C ASP A 149 40.13 -4.15 1.93
N ASN A 150 40.06 -3.27 0.92
CA ASN A 150 39.29 -2.04 0.96
C ASN A 150 37.80 -2.21 0.61
N LEU A 151 37.35 -3.42 0.28
CA LEU A 151 35.94 -3.67 -0.02
C LEU A 151 35.10 -3.43 1.23
N LYS A 152 34.07 -2.60 1.11
CA LYS A 152 33.14 -2.24 2.20
C LYS A 152 31.88 -3.08 2.15
N ARG A 153 31.31 -3.26 0.96
CA ARG A 153 30.03 -3.94 0.79
C ARG A 153 29.82 -4.48 -0.63
N VAL A 154 29.00 -5.52 -0.70
CA VAL A 154 28.52 -6.15 -1.94
C VAL A 154 26.99 -6.25 -1.81
N TRP A 155 26.24 -5.45 -2.58
CA TRP A 155 24.80 -5.32 -2.40
C TRP A 155 23.99 -5.65 -3.65
N ALA A 156 22.76 -6.12 -3.41
CA ALA A 156 21.69 -6.28 -4.36
C ALA A 156 22.11 -6.92 -5.69
N PRO A 157 22.66 -8.16 -5.65
CA PRO A 157 23.04 -8.85 -6.87
C PRO A 157 21.78 -9.21 -7.68
N GLN A 158 21.91 -9.07 -9.01
CA GLN A 158 20.92 -9.56 -9.95
C GLN A 158 21.59 -10.36 -11.05
N THR A 159 20.82 -11.09 -11.88
CA THR A 159 21.38 -11.91 -12.95
C THR A 159 20.53 -11.83 -14.22
N ILE A 160 21.21 -11.85 -15.36
CA ILE A 160 20.59 -11.89 -16.69
C ILE A 160 21.37 -12.83 -17.61
N TYR A 161 20.70 -13.50 -18.54
CA TYR A 161 21.38 -14.33 -19.52
C TYR A 161 21.94 -13.48 -20.68
N ASP A 162 23.25 -13.54 -20.88
CA ASP A 162 23.92 -12.98 -22.05
C ASP A 162 23.92 -14.00 -23.19
N ALA A 163 22.99 -13.83 -24.13
CA ALA A 163 22.87 -14.72 -25.27
C ALA A 163 24.11 -14.69 -26.19
N LYS A 164 24.85 -13.57 -26.22
CA LYS A 164 26.07 -13.43 -27.03
C LYS A 164 27.25 -14.20 -26.43
N ALA A 165 27.39 -14.16 -25.11
CA ALA A 165 28.41 -14.88 -24.37
C ALA A 165 28.03 -16.33 -24.06
N GLY A 166 26.71 -16.69 -24.12
CA GLY A 166 26.19 -17.97 -23.72
C GLY A 166 26.29 -18.23 -22.21
N LYS A 167 26.31 -17.17 -21.40
CA LYS A 167 26.57 -17.21 -19.94
C LYS A 167 25.57 -16.35 -19.15
N TYR A 168 25.47 -16.61 -17.86
CA TYR A 168 24.72 -15.75 -16.93
C TYR A 168 25.63 -14.65 -16.40
N LEU A 169 25.26 -13.41 -16.67
CA LEU A 169 25.89 -12.22 -16.09
C LEU A 169 25.28 -11.98 -14.73
N VAL A 170 26.09 -11.90 -13.69
CA VAL A 170 25.69 -11.45 -12.35
C VAL A 170 26.22 -10.03 -12.16
N TYR A 171 25.35 -9.08 -11.83
CA TYR A 171 25.71 -7.69 -11.61
C TYR A 171 25.23 -7.23 -10.24
N PHE A 172 25.96 -6.34 -9.61
CA PHE A 172 25.82 -6.01 -8.19
C PHE A 172 26.48 -4.68 -7.87
N SER A 173 26.14 -4.08 -6.74
CA SER A 173 26.76 -2.85 -6.26
C SER A 173 27.98 -3.16 -5.40
N LEU A 174 29.11 -2.49 -5.65
CA LEU A 174 30.31 -2.55 -4.83
C LEU A 174 30.69 -1.16 -4.32
N GLN A 175 31.19 -1.13 -3.07
CA GLN A 175 31.84 0.04 -2.50
C GLN A 175 33.26 -0.32 -2.00
N TYR A 176 34.23 0.50 -2.40
CA TYR A 176 35.60 0.42 -1.95
C TYR A 176 35.98 1.67 -1.14
N GLY A 177 36.49 1.49 0.06
CA GLY A 177 36.94 2.59 0.91
C GLY A 177 35.87 3.65 1.12
N SER A 178 36.17 4.89 0.75
CA SER A 178 35.25 6.05 0.79
C SER A 178 34.67 6.40 -0.57
N GLU A 179 34.93 5.59 -1.61
CA GLU A 179 34.35 5.83 -2.93
C GLU A 179 32.83 5.62 -2.94
N PRO A 180 32.10 6.26 -3.86
CA PRO A 180 30.69 5.95 -4.06
C PRO A 180 30.49 4.51 -4.56
N ASP A 181 29.31 3.95 -4.28
CA ASP A 181 28.94 2.65 -4.85
C ASP A 181 28.83 2.74 -6.36
N LYS A 182 29.31 1.71 -7.03
CA LYS A 182 29.24 1.56 -8.48
C LYS A 182 28.66 0.18 -8.80
N ILE A 183 28.02 0.05 -9.94
CA ILE A 183 27.50 -1.24 -10.39
C ILE A 183 28.62 -1.97 -11.15
N TYR A 184 28.92 -3.19 -10.70
CA TYR A 184 29.89 -4.11 -11.28
C TYR A 184 29.20 -5.36 -11.81
N TYR A 185 29.92 -6.17 -12.58
CA TYR A 185 29.47 -7.46 -13.05
C TYR A 185 30.60 -8.48 -13.14
N ALA A 186 30.24 -9.75 -13.08
CA ALA A 186 31.03 -10.88 -13.46
C ALA A 186 30.14 -11.96 -14.07
N TYR A 187 30.67 -12.87 -14.87
CA TYR A 187 29.90 -14.03 -15.32
C TYR A 187 29.88 -15.12 -14.26
N ALA A 188 28.74 -15.78 -14.07
CA ALA A 188 28.70 -16.99 -13.29
C ALA A 188 29.41 -18.14 -14.04
N ASN A 189 30.05 -19.05 -13.30
CA ASN A 189 30.58 -20.28 -13.87
C ASN A 189 29.43 -21.19 -14.38
N LYS A 190 29.79 -22.22 -15.12
CA LYS A 190 28.83 -23.12 -15.77
C LYS A 190 27.81 -23.74 -14.80
N ASP A 191 28.23 -24.04 -13.56
CA ASP A 191 27.41 -24.70 -12.54
C ASP A 191 26.64 -23.72 -11.65
N PHE A 192 26.79 -22.42 -11.90
CA PHE A 192 26.20 -21.30 -11.13
C PHE A 192 26.54 -21.39 -9.62
N THR A 193 27.80 -21.71 -9.31
CA THR A 193 28.31 -21.87 -7.93
C THR A 193 29.40 -20.87 -7.58
N ASP A 194 29.96 -20.18 -8.56
CA ASP A 194 31.03 -19.17 -8.39
C ASP A 194 31.01 -18.18 -9.56
N LEU A 195 31.79 -17.10 -9.44
CA LEU A 195 31.98 -16.11 -10.49
C LEU A 195 33.29 -16.37 -11.26
N GLU A 196 33.27 -16.11 -12.57
CA GLU A 196 34.46 -16.22 -13.43
C GLU A 196 35.21 -14.87 -13.48
N GLY A 197 36.49 -14.91 -13.15
CA GLY A 197 37.36 -13.73 -13.18
C GLY A 197 37.00 -12.68 -12.11
N GLU A 198 37.70 -11.55 -12.19
CA GLU A 198 37.43 -10.42 -11.29
C GLU A 198 36.23 -9.59 -11.76
N PRO A 199 35.50 -8.94 -10.84
CA PRO A 199 34.41 -8.03 -11.19
C PRO A 199 34.88 -6.84 -12.03
N LYS A 200 34.11 -6.51 -13.06
CA LYS A 200 34.33 -5.36 -13.94
C LYS A 200 33.25 -4.31 -13.69
N GLN A 201 33.62 -3.02 -13.71
CA GLN A 201 32.61 -1.97 -13.60
C GLN A 201 31.67 -2.01 -14.81
N LEU A 202 30.37 -2.07 -14.53
CA LEU A 202 29.30 -2.03 -15.53
C LEU A 202 28.84 -0.60 -15.76
N PHE A 203 28.52 0.11 -14.67
CA PHE A 203 27.96 1.45 -14.75
C PHE A 203 28.29 2.30 -13.51
N PHE A 204 28.48 3.58 -13.75
CA PHE A 204 28.56 4.61 -12.73
C PHE A 204 28.16 5.97 -13.33
N SER A 205 27.45 6.78 -12.55
CA SER A 205 27.10 8.15 -12.92
C SER A 205 27.74 9.14 -11.96
N LEU A 206 28.54 10.05 -12.47
CA LEU A 206 29.18 11.11 -11.68
C LEU A 206 28.22 12.15 -11.14
N THR A 207 27.01 12.25 -11.72
CA THR A 207 26.05 13.32 -11.40
C THR A 207 25.31 13.11 -10.08
N ASN A 208 25.22 11.89 -9.54
CA ASN A 208 24.32 11.57 -8.43
C ASN A 208 24.97 10.84 -7.25
N GLY A 209 26.31 10.73 -7.20
CA GLY A 209 26.98 9.98 -6.15
C GLY A 209 26.87 8.47 -6.36
N SER A 210 26.45 7.70 -5.33
CA SER A 210 26.36 6.24 -5.42
C SER A 210 25.28 5.77 -6.40
N CYS A 211 25.58 4.65 -7.09
CA CYS A 211 24.66 3.90 -7.95
C CYS A 211 24.49 2.49 -7.37
N ILE A 212 23.29 2.16 -6.87
CA ILE A 212 22.97 0.85 -6.27
C ILE A 212 21.71 0.25 -6.87
N ASP A 213 21.40 -0.99 -6.51
CA ASP A 213 20.15 -1.69 -6.83
C ASP A 213 19.86 -1.70 -8.33
N GLY A 214 20.83 -2.15 -9.12
CA GLY A 214 20.66 -2.24 -10.57
C GLY A 214 19.65 -3.33 -10.96
N ASP A 215 18.73 -3.01 -11.90
CA ASP A 215 17.79 -3.95 -12.53
C ASP A 215 17.84 -3.78 -14.05
N ILE A 216 18.23 -4.82 -14.80
CA ILE A 216 18.39 -4.76 -16.26
C ILE A 216 17.23 -5.44 -16.97
N VAL A 217 16.50 -4.66 -17.76
CA VAL A 217 15.45 -5.14 -18.67
C VAL A 217 15.95 -5.13 -20.11
N ALA A 218 15.89 -6.29 -20.78
CA ALA A 218 16.14 -6.38 -22.21
C ALA A 218 14.82 -6.17 -22.99
N ARG A 219 14.82 -5.18 -23.90
CA ARG A 219 13.67 -4.88 -24.76
C ARG A 219 14.13 -4.33 -26.11
N ASP A 220 13.58 -4.87 -27.16
CA ASP A 220 13.77 -4.40 -28.55
C ASP A 220 15.26 -4.22 -28.94
N GLY A 221 16.11 -5.17 -28.49
CA GLY A 221 17.55 -5.16 -28.75
C GLY A 221 18.36 -4.20 -27.87
N ARG A 222 17.73 -3.53 -26.91
CA ARG A 222 18.35 -2.63 -25.95
C ARG A 222 18.27 -3.17 -24.54
N PHE A 223 19.17 -2.67 -23.68
CA PHE A 223 19.24 -2.94 -22.24
C PHE A 223 18.95 -1.68 -21.46
N TYR A 224 17.93 -1.73 -20.63
CA TYR A 224 17.50 -0.65 -19.75
C TYR A 224 17.94 -1.00 -18.34
N LEU A 225 18.93 -0.30 -17.81
CA LEU A 225 19.42 -0.44 -16.45
C LEU A 225 18.71 0.57 -15.55
N PHE A 226 17.76 0.11 -14.75
CA PHE A 226 17.21 0.87 -13.63
C PHE A 226 18.20 0.82 -12.47
N PHE A 227 18.39 1.91 -11.77
CA PHE A 227 19.27 1.95 -10.61
C PHE A 227 18.87 3.06 -9.65
N LYS A 228 19.17 2.86 -8.37
CA LYS A 228 18.96 3.87 -7.34
C LYS A 228 20.17 4.79 -7.26
N THR A 229 19.90 6.10 -7.08
CA THR A 229 20.91 7.12 -6.79
C THR A 229 20.94 7.44 -5.30
N GLU A 230 22.14 7.65 -4.72
CA GLU A 230 22.34 8.15 -3.37
C GLU A 230 23.37 9.28 -3.33
N GLY A 231 23.26 10.17 -2.32
CA GLY A 231 24.16 11.30 -2.12
C GLY A 231 23.57 12.59 -2.65
N GLN A 232 23.64 12.86 -3.94
CA GLN A 232 23.02 14.03 -4.58
C GLN A 232 21.71 13.61 -5.26
N GLY A 233 20.63 13.49 -4.46
CA GLY A 233 19.34 12.99 -4.88
C GLY A 233 19.12 11.52 -4.48
N ASN A 234 17.87 11.14 -4.33
CA ASN A 234 17.46 9.80 -3.91
C ASN A 234 16.26 9.38 -4.76
N GLY A 235 16.47 8.41 -5.63
CA GLY A 235 15.41 7.90 -6.50
C GLY A 235 15.95 6.99 -7.57
N ILE A 236 15.07 6.53 -8.46
CA ILE A 236 15.38 5.59 -9.53
C ILE A 236 15.56 6.33 -10.84
N LYS A 237 16.69 6.09 -11.50
CA LYS A 237 16.98 6.55 -12.86
C LYS A 237 17.20 5.37 -13.80
N ILE A 238 17.29 5.64 -15.10
CA ILE A 238 17.54 4.65 -16.13
C ILE A 238 18.80 5.03 -16.92
N ALA A 239 19.63 4.02 -17.20
CA ALA A 239 20.65 4.12 -18.23
C ALA A 239 20.37 3.09 -19.33
N VAL A 240 20.60 3.46 -20.59
CA VAL A 240 20.24 2.62 -21.75
C VAL A 240 21.45 2.32 -22.59
N SER A 241 21.58 1.07 -23.04
CA SER A 241 22.66 0.62 -23.94
C SER A 241 22.15 -0.37 -24.98
N ASP A 242 22.82 -0.44 -26.11
CA ASP A 242 22.67 -1.50 -27.11
C ASP A 242 23.60 -2.71 -26.80
N GLN A 243 24.42 -2.63 -25.75
CA GLN A 243 25.32 -3.70 -25.28
C GLN A 243 25.09 -4.00 -23.81
N LEU A 244 25.02 -5.27 -23.44
CA LEU A 244 24.72 -5.70 -22.07
C LEU A 244 25.79 -5.25 -21.05
N THR A 245 27.07 -5.25 -21.44
CA THR A 245 28.21 -5.05 -20.54
C THR A 245 28.92 -3.72 -20.67
N SER A 246 28.40 -2.79 -21.48
CA SER A 246 29.05 -1.49 -21.72
C SER A 246 28.09 -0.51 -22.40
N GLY A 247 28.55 0.76 -22.55
CA GLY A 247 27.87 1.76 -23.38
C GLY A 247 26.59 2.34 -22.80
N TYR A 248 26.31 2.16 -21.52
CA TYR A 248 25.11 2.71 -20.87
C TYR A 248 25.15 4.24 -20.83
N VAL A 249 24.12 4.86 -21.41
CA VAL A 249 23.91 6.31 -21.43
C VAL A 249 22.82 6.67 -20.46
N LEU A 250 23.12 7.54 -19.50
CA LEU A 250 22.19 7.99 -18.47
C LEU A 250 21.01 8.77 -19.09
N ARG A 251 19.79 8.41 -18.68
CA ARG A 251 18.58 9.24 -18.80
C ARG A 251 18.44 10.02 -17.50
N ASP A 252 18.79 11.31 -17.50
CA ASP A 252 18.87 12.11 -16.27
C ASP A 252 17.49 12.60 -15.78
N LYS A 253 16.56 11.65 -15.63
CA LYS A 253 15.21 11.86 -15.11
C LYS A 253 14.88 10.76 -14.11
N TYR A 254 14.33 11.14 -12.96
CA TYR A 254 13.75 10.19 -12.00
C TYR A 254 12.46 9.59 -12.56
N VAL A 255 12.30 8.29 -12.41
CA VAL A 255 11.14 7.55 -12.96
C VAL A 255 10.13 7.12 -11.91
N GLN A 256 10.48 7.15 -10.63
CA GLN A 256 9.50 6.91 -9.56
C GLN A 256 8.41 8.00 -9.57
N GLN A 257 7.20 7.58 -9.21
CA GLN A 257 6.00 8.44 -9.21
C GLN A 257 5.65 8.91 -7.78
N THR A 258 6.67 9.19 -6.96
CA THR A 258 6.54 9.65 -5.58
C THR A 258 7.71 10.57 -5.23
N SER A 259 7.51 11.49 -4.29
CA SER A 259 8.56 12.30 -3.69
C SER A 259 9.25 11.63 -2.49
N SER A 260 8.71 10.48 -2.02
CA SER A 260 9.32 9.71 -0.94
C SER A 260 10.62 9.05 -1.40
N PRO A 261 11.58 8.83 -0.50
CA PRO A 261 12.77 8.04 -0.78
C PRO A 261 12.40 6.61 -1.18
N VAL A 262 13.01 6.11 -2.26
CA VAL A 262 12.74 4.78 -2.83
C VAL A 262 14.02 4.00 -3.08
N GLU A 263 13.92 2.66 -3.11
CA GLU A 263 15.01 1.75 -3.45
C GLU A 263 14.49 0.47 -4.11
N GLY A 264 15.38 -0.41 -4.56
CA GLY A 264 15.03 -1.75 -4.97
C GLY A 264 14.11 -1.81 -6.17
N ALA A 265 14.49 -1.18 -7.28
CA ALA A 265 13.75 -1.29 -8.54
C ALA A 265 13.67 -2.76 -8.99
N GLY A 266 12.46 -3.25 -9.26
CA GLY A 266 12.20 -4.56 -9.84
C GLY A 266 11.20 -4.43 -10.99
N THR A 267 11.63 -4.83 -12.18
CA THR A 267 10.81 -4.66 -13.38
C THR A 267 10.44 -6.02 -13.98
N PHE A 268 9.15 -6.25 -14.24
CA PHE A 268 8.69 -7.48 -14.88
C PHE A 268 7.67 -7.21 -15.97
N LYS A 269 7.64 -8.10 -16.98
CA LYS A 269 6.68 -8.02 -18.08
C LYS A 269 5.37 -8.67 -17.68
N LEU A 270 4.24 -8.04 -18.01
CA LEU A 270 2.92 -8.63 -17.84
C LEU A 270 2.67 -9.74 -18.86
N ASN A 271 2.10 -10.85 -18.38
CA ASN A 271 1.69 -11.97 -19.23
C ASN A 271 0.62 -11.50 -20.21
N ASN A 272 0.72 -11.96 -21.47
CA ASN A 272 -0.22 -11.62 -22.54
C ASN A 272 -0.36 -10.11 -22.80
N SER A 273 0.65 -9.31 -22.45
CA SER A 273 0.73 -7.88 -22.67
C SER A 273 2.11 -7.48 -23.18
N ASN A 274 2.22 -6.30 -23.76
CA ASN A 274 3.50 -5.66 -24.06
C ASN A 274 3.96 -4.73 -22.93
N ASP A 275 3.14 -4.52 -21.91
CA ASP A 275 3.43 -3.65 -20.81
C ASP A 275 4.33 -4.32 -19.76
N TYR A 276 5.04 -3.47 -19.05
CA TYR A 276 5.85 -3.82 -17.89
C TYR A 276 5.28 -3.18 -16.64
N VAL A 277 5.59 -3.77 -15.51
CA VAL A 277 5.39 -3.17 -14.19
C VAL A 277 6.77 -2.91 -13.61
N LEU A 278 7.02 -1.66 -13.21
CA LEU A 278 8.13 -1.27 -12.36
C LEU A 278 7.60 -1.12 -10.94
N MET A 279 8.16 -1.87 -10.02
CA MET A 279 7.87 -1.80 -8.59
C MET A 279 9.12 -1.37 -7.81
N TYR A 280 8.93 -0.71 -6.69
CA TYR A 280 10.02 -0.27 -5.82
C TYR A 280 9.57 -0.07 -4.38
N ASP A 281 10.52 -0.18 -3.46
CA ASP A 281 10.32 -0.09 -2.02
C ASP A 281 10.37 1.37 -1.55
N LEU A 282 9.30 1.86 -0.96
CA LEU A 282 9.27 3.09 -0.20
C LEU A 282 9.78 2.79 1.22
N TYR A 283 11.07 2.53 1.33
CA TYR A 283 11.71 1.91 2.50
C TYR A 283 11.55 2.70 3.81
N THR A 284 11.29 4.00 3.75
CA THR A 284 11.01 4.83 4.92
C THR A 284 9.58 4.70 5.43
N SER A 285 8.67 4.16 4.63
CA SER A 285 7.24 4.04 4.95
C SER A 285 6.73 2.60 5.01
N GLY A 286 7.60 1.61 4.73
CA GLY A 286 7.22 0.19 4.70
C GLY A 286 6.16 -0.14 3.65
N LYS A 287 6.15 0.58 2.53
CA LYS A 287 5.20 0.43 1.42
C LYS A 287 5.95 0.09 0.15
N TYR A 288 5.23 -0.50 -0.80
CA TYR A 288 5.65 -0.66 -2.19
C TYR A 288 4.80 0.22 -3.09
N GLN A 289 5.41 0.80 -4.12
CA GLN A 289 4.67 1.42 -5.21
C GLN A 289 4.82 0.59 -6.48
N PHE A 290 3.73 0.44 -7.20
CA PHE A 290 3.67 -0.24 -8.49
C PHE A 290 3.28 0.76 -9.58
N THR A 291 4.07 0.76 -10.65
CA THR A 291 3.79 1.59 -11.82
C THR A 291 3.77 0.73 -13.07
N ARG A 292 2.84 1.01 -13.98
CA ARG A 292 2.73 0.34 -15.29
C ARG A 292 3.32 1.20 -16.38
N THR A 293 4.03 0.58 -17.32
CA THR A 293 4.68 1.26 -18.44
C THR A 293 4.58 0.45 -19.73
N PRO A 294 4.15 1.06 -20.85
CA PRO A 294 4.15 0.42 -22.15
C PRO A 294 5.50 0.49 -22.86
N ASP A 295 6.41 1.36 -22.43
CA ASP A 295 7.62 1.74 -23.17
C ASP A 295 8.90 1.85 -22.34
N LEU A 296 8.84 1.63 -21.01
CA LEU A 296 9.93 1.83 -20.04
C LEU A 296 10.39 3.32 -19.90
N GLU A 297 9.57 4.24 -20.35
CA GLU A 297 9.83 5.69 -20.28
C GLU A 297 8.68 6.45 -19.57
N HIS A 298 7.43 6.02 -19.78
CA HIS A 298 6.24 6.64 -19.19
C HIS A 298 5.60 5.68 -18.19
N PHE A 299 5.46 6.14 -16.95
CA PHE A 299 5.02 5.32 -15.82
C PHE A 299 3.72 5.86 -15.22
N THR A 300 2.73 4.99 -15.05
CA THR A 300 1.44 5.31 -14.42
C THR A 300 1.28 4.48 -13.14
N VAL A 301 0.95 5.14 -12.03
CA VAL A 301 0.72 4.47 -10.73
C VAL A 301 -0.49 3.54 -10.81
N VAL A 302 -0.33 2.31 -10.32
CA VAL A 302 -1.36 1.26 -10.27
C VAL A 302 -1.54 0.67 -8.87
N ASP A 303 -1.10 1.36 -7.83
CA ASP A 303 -1.15 0.90 -6.43
C ASP A 303 -2.55 0.46 -5.99
N GLN A 304 -3.59 1.10 -6.53
CA GLN A 304 -4.99 0.77 -6.20
C GLN A 304 -5.44 -0.59 -6.77
N GLU A 305 -4.74 -1.09 -7.79
CA GLU A 305 -5.00 -2.40 -8.39
C GLU A 305 -4.25 -3.51 -7.64
N VAL A 306 -3.27 -3.15 -6.78
CA VAL A 306 -2.39 -4.10 -6.11
C VAL A 306 -2.89 -4.46 -4.71
N SER A 307 -2.88 -5.74 -4.39
CA SER A 307 -3.12 -6.23 -3.03
C SER A 307 -2.10 -7.28 -2.62
N MET A 308 -1.62 -7.16 -1.37
CA MET A 308 -0.69 -8.10 -0.74
C MET A 308 -1.13 -8.37 0.69
N ASN A 309 -1.00 -9.61 1.18
CA ASN A 309 -1.22 -9.97 2.58
C ASN A 309 0.09 -10.01 3.40
N PHE A 310 1.11 -9.30 2.93
CA PHE A 310 2.44 -9.20 3.52
C PHE A 310 3.06 -7.84 3.18
N HIS A 311 4.18 -7.50 3.84
CA HIS A 311 4.96 -6.29 3.54
C HIS A 311 6.32 -6.72 2.99
N PRO A 312 6.54 -6.65 1.67
CA PRO A 312 7.83 -6.98 1.09
C PRO A 312 8.83 -5.84 1.26
N ARG A 313 10.11 -6.21 1.23
CA ARG A 313 11.24 -5.35 0.93
C ARG A 313 11.83 -5.80 -0.42
N HIS A 314 12.78 -5.06 -0.94
CA HIS A 314 13.45 -5.27 -2.23
C HIS A 314 13.43 -6.73 -2.71
N GLY A 315 12.85 -6.99 -3.87
CA GLY A 315 12.71 -8.34 -4.43
C GLY A 315 12.29 -8.31 -5.90
N THR A 316 12.03 -9.48 -6.48
CA THR A 316 11.82 -9.64 -7.93
C THR A 316 10.59 -10.49 -8.22
N VAL A 317 9.87 -10.15 -9.27
CA VAL A 317 8.72 -10.90 -9.77
C VAL A 317 9.09 -11.68 -11.04
N LEU A 318 8.89 -12.99 -11.01
CA LEU A 318 9.14 -13.89 -12.12
C LEU A 318 7.82 -14.39 -12.71
N PRO A 319 7.55 -14.22 -14.03
CA PRO A 319 6.48 -14.92 -14.71
C PRO A 319 6.67 -16.44 -14.68
N ILE A 320 5.65 -17.18 -14.21
CA ILE A 320 5.67 -18.66 -14.08
C ILE A 320 4.49 -19.31 -14.76
N THR A 321 4.62 -20.60 -15.07
CA THR A 321 3.56 -21.41 -15.66
C THR A 321 2.51 -21.82 -14.62
N ALA A 322 1.32 -22.24 -15.06
CA ALA A 322 0.30 -22.79 -14.18
C ALA A 322 0.79 -24.04 -13.41
N ALA A 323 1.60 -24.89 -14.04
CA ALA A 323 2.16 -26.08 -13.39
C ALA A 323 3.14 -25.74 -12.27
N GLU A 324 3.97 -24.71 -12.46
CA GLU A 324 4.89 -24.20 -11.43
C GLU A 324 4.13 -23.55 -10.27
N ALA A 325 3.13 -22.72 -10.57
CA ALA A 325 2.27 -22.12 -9.56
C ALA A 325 1.54 -23.20 -8.75
N THR A 326 1.00 -24.23 -9.41
CA THR A 326 0.35 -25.38 -8.75
C THR A 326 1.29 -26.11 -7.81
N ARG A 327 2.53 -26.38 -8.25
CA ARG A 327 3.54 -27.06 -7.44
C ARG A 327 3.93 -26.24 -6.19
N LEU A 328 4.14 -24.94 -6.35
CA LEU A 328 4.44 -24.02 -5.24
C LEU A 328 3.27 -23.95 -4.26
N ALA A 329 2.05 -23.82 -4.77
CA ALA A 329 0.83 -23.82 -3.97
C ALA A 329 0.67 -25.12 -3.17
N ALA A 330 0.86 -26.27 -3.82
CA ALA A 330 0.77 -27.58 -3.16
C ALA A 330 1.80 -27.75 -2.05
N ARG A 331 2.97 -27.14 -2.18
CA ARG A 331 4.05 -27.22 -1.17
C ARG A 331 3.83 -26.32 0.03
N TRP A 332 3.31 -25.09 -0.17
CA TRP A 332 3.36 -24.03 0.84
C TRP A 332 2.04 -23.32 1.14
N LEU A 333 0.99 -23.45 0.32
CA LEU A 333 -0.30 -22.90 0.71
C LEU A 333 -0.99 -23.82 1.72
N THR A 334 -1.46 -23.21 2.79
CA THR A 334 -2.38 -23.89 3.70
C THR A 334 -3.80 -23.88 3.13
N PRO A 335 -4.69 -24.77 3.56
CA PRO A 335 -6.09 -24.73 3.14
C PRO A 335 -6.81 -23.39 3.43
N SER A 336 -6.42 -22.68 4.50
CA SER A 336 -6.94 -21.34 4.79
C SER A 336 -6.41 -20.28 3.79
N ASP A 337 -5.14 -20.36 3.38
CA ASP A 337 -4.58 -19.43 2.39
C ASP A 337 -5.30 -19.55 1.04
N VAL A 338 -5.72 -20.76 0.66
CA VAL A 338 -6.51 -20.98 -0.57
C VAL A 338 -7.82 -20.21 -0.55
N LEU A 339 -8.52 -20.14 0.59
CA LEU A 339 -9.72 -19.33 0.71
C LEU A 339 -9.43 -17.82 0.55
N LEU A 340 -8.25 -17.36 0.97
CA LEU A 340 -7.83 -15.96 0.78
C LEU A 340 -7.55 -15.60 -0.69
N THR A 341 -7.44 -16.59 -1.59
CA THR A 341 -7.34 -16.34 -3.04
C THR A 341 -8.67 -15.95 -3.70
N ALA A 342 -9.76 -15.81 -2.93
CA ALA A 342 -11.04 -15.36 -3.44
C ALA A 342 -10.88 -14.11 -4.33
N ALA A 343 -11.40 -14.20 -5.57
CA ALA A 343 -11.16 -13.20 -6.62
C ALA A 343 -12.38 -12.31 -6.92
N ASN A 344 -13.40 -12.32 -6.06
CA ASN A 344 -14.56 -11.45 -6.27
C ASN A 344 -14.21 -9.97 -6.02
N PRO A 345 -14.40 -9.06 -7.00
CA PRO A 345 -14.07 -7.64 -6.85
C PRO A 345 -14.91 -6.91 -5.80
N ALA A 346 -16.07 -7.46 -5.41
CA ALA A 346 -16.90 -6.90 -4.35
C ALA A 346 -16.38 -7.22 -2.93
N LEU A 347 -15.29 -7.98 -2.77
CA LEU A 347 -14.70 -8.27 -1.47
C LEU A 347 -13.76 -7.15 -1.00
N ARG A 348 -13.90 -6.76 0.25
CA ARG A 348 -12.91 -5.95 0.97
C ARG A 348 -11.81 -6.88 1.50
N LYS A 349 -10.88 -7.29 0.63
CA LYS A 349 -9.85 -8.32 0.94
C LYS A 349 -8.98 -7.98 2.16
N LEU A 350 -8.65 -6.71 2.35
CA LEU A 350 -7.85 -6.25 3.49
C LEU A 350 -8.54 -6.47 4.86
N ASN A 351 -9.85 -6.65 4.85
CA ASN A 351 -10.68 -6.85 6.04
C ASN A 351 -11.09 -8.32 6.24
N THR A 352 -10.44 -9.26 5.57
CA THR A 352 -10.71 -10.69 5.75
C THR A 352 -10.14 -11.21 7.05
N VAL A 353 -10.96 -11.89 7.84
CA VAL A 353 -10.56 -12.53 9.11
C VAL A 353 -10.46 -14.03 8.90
N VAL A 354 -9.36 -14.63 9.32
CA VAL A 354 -9.13 -16.07 9.29
C VAL A 354 -8.81 -16.56 10.69
N ASP A 355 -9.67 -17.44 11.20
CA ASP A 355 -9.40 -18.25 12.38
C ASP A 355 -9.22 -19.70 11.92
N SER A 356 -7.98 -20.06 11.63
CA SER A 356 -7.63 -21.40 11.15
C SER A 356 -7.84 -22.48 12.21
N ALA A 357 -7.73 -22.13 13.50
CA ALA A 357 -7.92 -23.06 14.61
C ALA A 357 -9.42 -23.39 14.77
N ALA A 358 -10.28 -22.39 14.70
CA ALA A 358 -11.75 -22.58 14.75
C ALA A 358 -12.36 -22.97 13.40
N GLY A 359 -11.58 -23.03 12.32
CA GLY A 359 -12.08 -23.32 10.97
C GLY A 359 -13.07 -22.27 10.48
N LYS A 360 -12.79 -20.98 10.71
CA LYS A 360 -13.67 -19.87 10.32
C LYS A 360 -12.95 -18.90 9.39
N VAL A 361 -13.67 -18.44 8.36
CA VAL A 361 -13.23 -17.33 7.49
C VAL A 361 -14.40 -16.37 7.33
N ALA A 362 -14.15 -15.08 7.61
CA ALA A 362 -15.14 -14.04 7.45
C ALA A 362 -14.65 -13.04 6.42
N PHE A 363 -15.40 -12.88 5.33
CA PHE A 363 -15.21 -11.85 4.34
C PHE A 363 -16.18 -10.71 4.55
N LEU A 364 -15.75 -9.51 4.19
CA LEU A 364 -16.60 -8.34 4.11
C LEU A 364 -16.80 -7.96 2.64
N ALA A 365 -18.03 -7.71 2.24
CA ALA A 365 -18.40 -7.29 0.89
C ALA A 365 -18.74 -5.81 0.86
N LEU A 366 -18.53 -5.18 -0.30
CA LEU A 366 -18.90 -3.79 -0.55
C LEU A 366 -20.41 -3.57 -0.40
N PRO A 367 -20.85 -2.35 -0.03
CA PRO A 367 -22.27 -1.99 0.06
C PRO A 367 -23.03 -2.27 -1.25
N GLY A 368 -24.28 -2.71 -1.15
CA GLY A 368 -25.13 -3.04 -2.29
C GLY A 368 -24.80 -4.38 -2.96
N THR A 369 -23.87 -5.15 -2.42
CA THR A 369 -23.49 -6.45 -2.95
C THR A 369 -24.60 -7.49 -2.66
N SER A 370 -25.13 -8.13 -3.71
CA SER A 370 -26.08 -9.24 -3.52
C SER A 370 -25.37 -10.46 -2.93
N LEU A 371 -25.79 -10.87 -1.74
CA LEU A 371 -25.28 -12.07 -1.04
C LEU A 371 -26.11 -13.32 -1.29
N GLN A 372 -27.21 -13.26 -2.08
CA GLN A 372 -28.06 -14.42 -2.38
C GLN A 372 -27.39 -15.43 -3.34
N ALA A 373 -26.56 -14.94 -4.25
CA ALA A 373 -25.83 -15.73 -5.23
C ALA A 373 -24.40 -15.17 -5.37
N PHE A 374 -23.67 -15.12 -4.25
CA PHE A 374 -22.34 -14.53 -4.21
C PHE A 374 -21.27 -15.58 -4.49
N ASP A 375 -20.52 -15.37 -5.56
CA ASP A 375 -19.42 -16.27 -5.96
C ASP A 375 -18.06 -15.71 -5.46
N LEU A 376 -17.43 -16.45 -4.55
CA LEU A 376 -16.08 -16.11 -4.08
C LEU A 376 -15.00 -16.29 -5.16
N LYS A 377 -15.30 -16.99 -6.27
CA LYS A 377 -14.36 -17.27 -7.37
C LYS A 377 -13.04 -17.87 -6.87
N ILE A 378 -13.10 -18.78 -5.90
CA ILE A 378 -11.93 -19.50 -5.40
C ILE A 378 -11.62 -20.62 -6.35
N SER A 379 -10.39 -20.65 -6.87
CA SER A 379 -9.91 -21.71 -7.74
C SER A 379 -8.47 -22.07 -7.39
N ASN A 380 -8.22 -23.33 -7.07
CA ASN A 380 -6.88 -23.84 -6.88
C ASN A 380 -6.81 -25.30 -7.36
N PRO A 381 -6.04 -25.62 -8.41
CA PRO A 381 -5.97 -26.97 -8.95
C PRO A 381 -5.28 -27.97 -8.01
N ALA A 382 -4.41 -27.52 -7.12
CA ALA A 382 -3.70 -28.39 -6.16
C ALA A 382 -4.53 -28.65 -4.89
N LEU A 383 -5.40 -27.74 -4.50
CA LEU A 383 -6.26 -27.84 -3.32
C LEU A 383 -7.70 -27.49 -3.75
N PRO A 384 -8.45 -28.45 -4.31
CA PRO A 384 -9.81 -28.19 -4.77
C PRO A 384 -10.72 -27.71 -3.65
N VAL A 385 -11.65 -26.83 -4.01
CA VAL A 385 -12.59 -26.16 -3.08
C VAL A 385 -14.01 -26.55 -3.43
N THR A 386 -14.77 -26.97 -2.43
CA THR A 386 -16.19 -27.32 -2.56
C THR A 386 -16.99 -26.65 -1.44
N PRO A 387 -18.13 -25.97 -1.74
CA PRO A 387 -18.74 -25.80 -3.04
C PRO A 387 -17.96 -24.82 -3.94
N SER A 388 -18.11 -24.93 -5.26
CA SER A 388 -17.67 -23.97 -6.25
C SER A 388 -18.87 -23.15 -6.76
N GLY A 389 -18.60 -21.95 -7.31
CA GLY A 389 -19.61 -21.07 -7.86
C GLY A 389 -20.47 -20.35 -6.82
N PRO A 390 -21.57 -19.69 -7.24
CA PRO A 390 -22.37 -18.83 -6.39
C PRO A 390 -23.01 -19.55 -5.20
N GLN A 391 -22.93 -18.94 -4.02
CA GLN A 391 -23.52 -19.42 -2.76
C GLN A 391 -24.43 -18.36 -2.14
N ASN A 392 -25.39 -18.80 -1.31
CA ASN A 392 -26.29 -17.90 -0.59
C ASN A 392 -25.79 -17.64 0.83
N PHE A 393 -25.18 -16.48 1.06
CA PHE A 393 -24.68 -16.07 2.36
C PHE A 393 -25.71 -15.31 3.20
N THR A 394 -26.90 -14.99 2.67
CA THR A 394 -27.98 -14.35 3.45
C THR A 394 -28.58 -15.28 4.51
N LYS A 395 -28.42 -16.60 4.32
CA LYS A 395 -28.89 -17.64 5.25
C LYS A 395 -27.87 -18.00 6.33
N GLY A 396 -26.71 -17.34 6.34
CA GLY A 396 -25.60 -17.60 7.28
C GLY A 396 -24.35 -18.18 6.62
N PRO A 397 -23.36 -18.61 7.42
CA PRO A 397 -22.11 -19.14 6.91
C PRO A 397 -22.29 -20.41 6.07
N VAL A 398 -21.54 -20.48 4.96
CA VAL A 398 -21.45 -21.66 4.07
C VAL A 398 -20.21 -22.46 4.45
N THR A 399 -20.35 -23.78 4.51
CA THR A 399 -19.21 -24.67 4.75
C THR A 399 -18.46 -24.94 3.46
N TYR A 400 -17.22 -24.47 3.39
CA TYR A 400 -16.27 -24.78 2.33
C TYR A 400 -15.34 -25.91 2.78
N THR A 401 -15.13 -26.87 1.90
CA THR A 401 -14.15 -27.93 2.05
C THR A 401 -12.98 -27.68 1.11
N VAL A 402 -11.77 -27.62 1.64
CA VAL A 402 -10.53 -27.36 0.87
C VAL A 402 -9.63 -28.58 0.96
N GLY A 403 -9.13 -29.04 -0.21
CA GLY A 403 -8.27 -30.20 -0.33
C GLY A 403 -9.01 -31.52 -0.51
N GLN A 404 -8.26 -32.63 -0.54
CA GLN A 404 -8.76 -33.98 -0.73
C GLN A 404 -8.14 -34.96 0.28
N GLY A 405 -8.83 -36.07 0.55
CA GLY A 405 -8.34 -37.15 1.41
C GLY A 405 -7.98 -36.68 2.83
N ALA A 406 -6.89 -37.16 3.39
CA ALA A 406 -6.43 -36.83 4.74
C ALA A 406 -6.04 -35.35 4.93
N ALA A 407 -5.73 -34.62 3.84
CA ALA A 407 -5.39 -33.20 3.86
C ALA A 407 -6.64 -32.29 3.81
N GLN A 408 -7.83 -32.85 3.68
CA GLN A 408 -9.07 -32.10 3.63
C GLN A 408 -9.31 -31.32 4.91
N ARG A 409 -9.75 -30.04 4.78
CA ARG A 409 -10.15 -29.17 5.90
C ARG A 409 -11.46 -28.49 5.59
N ARG A 410 -12.28 -28.29 6.61
CA ARG A 410 -13.58 -27.60 6.50
C ARG A 410 -13.51 -26.24 7.18
N TYR A 411 -14.05 -25.24 6.50
CA TYR A 411 -14.17 -23.87 7.02
C TYR A 411 -15.60 -23.38 6.92
N ARG A 412 -16.06 -22.74 7.98
CA ARG A 412 -17.30 -21.99 7.96
C ARG A 412 -16.98 -20.59 7.43
N VAL A 413 -17.37 -20.34 6.19
CA VAL A 413 -17.14 -19.08 5.49
C VAL A 413 -18.38 -18.22 5.58
N SER A 414 -18.22 -17.00 6.10
CA SER A 414 -19.24 -15.97 6.09
C SER A 414 -18.87 -14.84 5.15
N VAL A 415 -19.86 -14.24 4.51
CA VAL A 415 -19.73 -12.97 3.78
C VAL A 415 -20.81 -12.04 4.32
N ALA A 416 -20.43 -10.87 4.81
CA ALA A 416 -21.35 -9.87 5.30
C ALA A 416 -21.15 -8.56 4.52
N GLU A 417 -22.25 -7.91 4.12
CA GLU A 417 -22.20 -6.55 3.61
C GLU A 417 -21.89 -5.59 4.75
N THR A 418 -21.00 -4.62 4.50
CA THR A 418 -20.59 -3.65 5.50
C THR A 418 -20.48 -2.26 4.92
N HIS A 419 -20.87 -1.27 5.74
CA HIS A 419 -20.75 0.14 5.45
C HIS A 419 -19.66 0.81 6.31
N ASN A 420 -19.08 0.08 7.29
CA ASN A 420 -17.89 0.50 8.03
C ASN A 420 -16.66 -0.38 7.64
N PRO A 421 -15.52 0.23 7.27
CA PRO A 421 -15.29 1.67 7.18
C PRO A 421 -16.10 2.32 6.05
N ALA A 422 -16.54 3.57 6.27
CA ALA A 422 -17.33 4.34 5.31
C ALA A 422 -16.51 4.73 4.06
N LEU A 423 -15.21 4.94 4.21
CA LEU A 423 -14.30 5.33 3.14
C LEU A 423 -13.30 4.21 2.82
N PRO A 424 -12.91 4.03 1.54
CA PRO A 424 -11.86 3.09 1.17
C PRO A 424 -10.48 3.70 1.47
N GLY A 425 -9.64 2.97 2.22
CA GLY A 425 -8.28 3.41 2.58
C GLY A 425 -8.15 3.88 4.03
N TYR A 426 -7.00 4.50 4.33
CA TYR A 426 -6.71 5.01 5.67
C TYR A 426 -7.10 6.48 5.75
N PHE A 427 -8.09 6.77 6.59
CA PHE A 427 -8.58 8.11 6.88
C PHE A 427 -8.94 8.19 8.36
N ALA A 428 -8.76 9.39 8.95
CA ALA A 428 -8.98 9.61 10.37
C ALA A 428 -9.56 11.00 10.64
N ASP A 429 -9.86 11.29 11.91
CA ASP A 429 -10.26 12.60 12.41
C ASP A 429 -11.33 13.25 11.51
N PRO A 430 -12.47 12.55 11.24
CA PRO A 430 -13.42 12.99 10.24
C PRO A 430 -14.26 14.15 10.72
N ASP A 431 -14.41 15.18 9.89
CA ASP A 431 -15.50 16.16 10.02
C ASP A 431 -16.56 15.96 8.95
N ILE A 432 -17.82 16.20 9.28
CA ILE A 432 -18.96 15.98 8.40
C ILE A 432 -19.83 17.23 8.28
N LEU A 433 -20.16 17.59 7.04
CA LEU A 433 -21.05 18.70 6.71
C LEU A 433 -22.22 18.22 5.86
N TYR A 434 -23.44 18.70 6.17
CA TYR A 434 -24.52 18.75 5.19
C TYR A 434 -24.55 20.14 4.55
N SER A 435 -24.24 20.23 3.25
CA SER A 435 -24.23 21.50 2.54
C SER A 435 -25.65 21.90 2.07
N GLN A 436 -26.14 23.04 2.54
CA GLN A 436 -27.41 23.62 2.10
C GLN A 436 -27.37 24.03 0.62
N LYS A 437 -26.16 24.40 0.13
CA LYS A 437 -25.95 24.74 -1.27
C LYS A 437 -26.22 23.59 -2.21
N THR A 438 -25.75 22.39 -1.85
CA THR A 438 -25.75 21.23 -2.77
C THR A 438 -26.78 20.17 -2.42
N GLY A 439 -27.34 20.21 -1.20
CA GLY A 439 -28.24 19.16 -0.69
C GLY A 439 -27.52 17.82 -0.46
N ARG A 440 -26.22 17.82 -0.23
CA ARG A 440 -25.39 16.60 -0.04
C ARG A 440 -24.59 16.66 1.24
N PHE A 441 -24.22 15.49 1.72
CA PHE A 441 -23.25 15.33 2.80
C PHE A 441 -21.83 15.32 2.24
N TYR A 442 -20.90 15.88 3.02
CA TYR A 442 -19.47 15.88 2.72
C TYR A 442 -18.67 15.41 3.93
N LEU A 443 -17.69 14.55 3.71
CA LEU A 443 -16.70 14.11 4.70
C LEU A 443 -15.34 14.72 4.36
N TYR A 444 -14.67 15.21 5.41
CA TYR A 444 -13.34 15.82 5.35
C TYR A 444 -12.45 15.15 6.40
N PRO A 445 -11.76 14.09 6.04
CA PRO A 445 -10.87 13.38 6.96
C PRO A 445 -9.42 13.86 6.88
N THR A 446 -8.63 13.54 7.89
CA THR A 446 -7.18 13.42 7.78
C THR A 446 -6.84 12.32 6.78
N SER A 447 -5.94 12.59 5.83
CA SER A 447 -5.33 11.54 5.00
C SER A 447 -4.30 10.78 5.84
N ASP A 448 -4.63 9.55 6.22
CA ASP A 448 -3.86 8.70 7.14
C ASP A 448 -3.07 7.61 6.40
N GLY A 449 -2.36 6.73 7.11
CA GLY A 449 -1.49 5.73 6.55
C GLY A 449 -0.05 6.20 6.33
N PHE A 450 0.32 7.38 6.85
CA PHE A 450 1.66 7.94 6.78
C PHE A 450 2.35 7.80 8.14
N THR A 451 3.56 7.22 8.16
CA THR A 451 4.34 7.04 9.40
C THR A 451 4.47 8.36 10.15
N ASN A 452 4.22 8.33 11.45
CA ASN A 452 4.22 9.52 12.33
C ASN A 452 3.34 10.65 11.83
N TRP A 453 2.18 10.32 11.22
CA TRP A 453 1.19 11.28 10.72
C TRP A 453 1.78 12.34 9.77
N SER A 454 2.70 11.92 8.89
CA SER A 454 3.42 12.83 7.99
C SER A 454 2.64 13.17 6.71
N GLY A 455 1.33 12.95 6.67
CA GLY A 455 0.46 13.30 5.55
C GLY A 455 0.55 14.78 5.16
N THR A 456 0.38 15.09 3.87
CA THR A 456 0.60 16.43 3.32
C THR A 456 -0.61 17.02 2.63
N TYR A 457 -1.73 16.28 2.52
CA TYR A 457 -2.90 16.73 1.76
C TYR A 457 -4.21 16.34 2.43
N PHE A 458 -5.27 17.02 2.05
CA PHE A 458 -6.64 16.74 2.43
C PHE A 458 -7.50 16.39 1.23
N LYS A 459 -8.45 15.47 1.43
CA LYS A 459 -9.48 15.10 0.47
C LYS A 459 -10.87 15.46 0.96
N ALA A 460 -11.80 15.56 0.03
CA ALA A 460 -13.23 15.58 0.31
C ALA A 460 -13.93 14.38 -0.29
N PHE A 461 -14.98 13.92 0.38
CA PHE A 461 -15.88 12.88 -0.11
C PHE A 461 -17.31 13.37 -0.04
N SER A 462 -18.15 13.07 -1.04
CA SER A 462 -19.55 13.49 -1.06
C SER A 462 -20.50 12.30 -1.08
N SER A 463 -21.65 12.43 -0.41
CA SER A 463 -22.71 11.41 -0.41
C SER A 463 -24.09 12.05 -0.41
N SER A 464 -25.07 11.35 -0.98
CA SER A 464 -26.50 11.73 -0.88
C SER A 464 -27.22 10.93 0.23
N ASP A 465 -26.56 9.94 0.85
CA ASP A 465 -27.22 8.98 1.73
C ASP A 465 -26.37 8.50 2.92
N LEU A 466 -25.20 9.11 3.19
CA LEU A 466 -24.25 8.79 4.25
C LEU A 466 -23.56 7.43 4.12
N VAL A 467 -23.82 6.68 3.06
CA VAL A 467 -23.25 5.33 2.83
C VAL A 467 -22.44 5.27 1.55
N ASN A 468 -23.00 5.79 0.46
CA ASN A 468 -22.35 5.77 -0.84
C ASN A 468 -21.53 7.05 -1.02
N TRP A 469 -20.22 6.96 -0.80
CA TRP A 469 -19.29 8.09 -0.83
C TRP A 469 -18.52 8.13 -2.15
N LYS A 470 -18.55 9.29 -2.79
CA LYS A 470 -17.73 9.61 -3.96
C LYS A 470 -16.48 10.35 -3.51
N ASP A 471 -15.30 9.90 -3.93
CA ASP A 471 -14.02 10.62 -3.75
C ASP A 471 -14.01 11.83 -4.70
N GLU A 472 -13.98 13.04 -4.14
CA GLU A 472 -13.94 14.31 -4.89
C GLU A 472 -12.50 14.78 -5.16
N GLY A 473 -11.51 14.00 -4.71
CA GLY A 473 -10.09 14.29 -4.91
C GLY A 473 -9.45 15.13 -3.81
N VAL A 474 -8.24 15.58 -4.08
CA VAL A 474 -7.46 16.45 -3.17
C VAL A 474 -8.01 17.88 -3.26
N ILE A 475 -8.37 18.45 -2.12
CA ILE A 475 -8.94 19.79 -2.00
C ILE A 475 -7.94 20.84 -1.48
N LEU A 476 -6.90 20.39 -0.77
CA LEU A 476 -5.81 21.23 -0.29
C LEU A 476 -4.54 20.37 -0.15
N ASP A 477 -3.44 20.81 -0.77
CA ASP A 477 -2.13 20.15 -0.74
C ASP A 477 -1.11 21.10 -0.09
N LEU A 478 -0.63 20.78 1.11
CA LEU A 478 0.24 21.67 1.90
C LEU A 478 1.50 22.11 1.13
N PRO A 479 2.27 21.22 0.48
CA PRO A 479 3.41 21.61 -0.34
C PRO A 479 3.11 22.64 -1.42
N LYS A 480 1.93 22.55 -2.02
CA LYS A 480 1.53 23.37 -3.16
C LYS A 480 0.78 24.62 -2.75
N ASP A 481 -0.21 24.48 -1.86
CA ASP A 481 -1.25 25.46 -1.64
C ASP A 481 -1.04 26.29 -0.35
N VAL A 482 -0.15 25.85 0.57
CA VAL A 482 0.10 26.49 1.86
C VAL A 482 1.55 26.96 1.94
N SER A 483 1.76 28.26 2.24
CA SER A 483 3.10 28.86 2.29
C SER A 483 3.87 28.54 3.58
N TRP A 484 3.18 28.43 4.72
CA TRP A 484 3.74 28.41 6.08
C TRP A 484 3.92 27.00 6.67
N ALA A 485 3.39 25.94 6.02
CA ALA A 485 3.58 24.55 6.44
C ALA A 485 3.56 23.59 5.24
N LYS A 486 4.32 22.48 5.34
CA LYS A 486 4.48 21.53 4.21
C LYS A 486 4.18 20.08 4.59
N LYS A 487 3.85 19.81 5.86
CA LYS A 487 3.57 18.46 6.38
C LYS A 487 2.61 18.52 7.56
N SER A 488 2.19 17.34 8.01
CA SER A 488 1.31 17.18 9.18
C SER A 488 -0.08 17.78 8.94
N ALA A 489 -0.69 17.36 7.82
CA ALA A 489 -2.06 17.70 7.43
C ALA A 489 -3.04 16.87 8.29
N TRP A 490 -3.61 17.46 9.36
CA TRP A 490 -4.43 16.75 10.35
C TRP A 490 -5.76 17.42 10.62
N ALA A 491 -6.71 16.62 11.10
CA ALA A 491 -7.95 17.00 11.78
C ALA A 491 -8.60 18.27 11.22
N PRO A 492 -9.15 18.20 10.01
CA PRO A 492 -9.82 19.33 9.42
C PRO A 492 -11.25 19.50 9.97
N THR A 493 -11.78 20.74 9.88
CA THR A 493 -13.20 21.04 10.07
C THR A 493 -13.66 22.09 9.08
N ILE A 494 -14.96 22.16 8.81
CA ILE A 494 -15.50 23.08 7.80
C ILE A 494 -16.78 23.79 8.26
N LEU A 495 -16.92 25.05 7.87
CA LEU A 495 -18.16 25.82 7.97
C LEU A 495 -18.69 26.19 6.59
N GLU A 496 -20.01 26.05 6.40
CA GLU A 496 -20.72 26.66 5.28
C GLU A 496 -21.43 27.93 5.77
N GLN A 497 -21.21 29.05 5.09
CA GLN A 497 -21.88 30.31 5.37
C GLN A 497 -22.63 30.81 4.13
N LYS A 498 -23.93 31.11 4.31
CA LYS A 498 -24.71 31.81 3.30
C LYS A 498 -24.31 33.29 3.25
N THR A 499 -24.03 33.80 2.08
CA THR A 499 -23.68 35.19 1.80
C THR A 499 -24.69 35.83 0.85
N ALA A 500 -24.61 37.13 0.64
CA ALA A 500 -25.47 37.83 -0.34
C ALA A 500 -25.26 37.29 -1.77
N GLY A 501 -24.04 36.82 -2.11
CA GLY A 501 -23.70 36.28 -3.43
C GLY A 501 -23.75 34.75 -3.57
N GLY A 502 -24.25 34.03 -2.56
CA GLY A 502 -24.28 32.56 -2.57
C GLY A 502 -23.81 31.92 -1.28
N TYR A 503 -22.80 31.07 -1.38
CA TYR A 503 -22.24 30.37 -0.21
C TYR A 503 -20.73 30.48 -0.20
N ARG A 504 -20.16 30.56 1.01
CA ARG A 504 -18.72 30.49 1.28
C ARG A 504 -18.44 29.35 2.26
N TYR A 505 -17.32 28.66 2.02
CA TYR A 505 -16.83 27.57 2.87
C TYR A 505 -15.52 28.00 3.48
N ALA A 506 -15.40 27.85 4.81
CA ALA A 506 -14.15 28.02 5.54
C ALA A 506 -13.67 26.67 6.04
N TYR A 507 -12.52 26.26 5.56
CA TYR A 507 -11.86 25.00 5.88
C TYR A 507 -10.73 25.27 6.86
N TYR A 508 -10.90 24.85 8.10
CA TYR A 508 -9.87 24.95 9.14
C TYR A 508 -9.13 23.63 9.21
N PHE A 509 -7.81 23.69 9.33
CA PHE A 509 -6.97 22.51 9.27
C PHE A 509 -5.71 22.65 10.10
N CYS A 510 -5.16 21.52 10.58
CA CYS A 510 -3.84 21.50 11.20
C CYS A 510 -2.77 21.33 10.13
N ALA A 511 -1.68 22.08 10.27
CA ALA A 511 -0.46 21.90 9.50
C ALA A 511 0.74 22.31 10.37
N GLY A 512 1.73 21.42 10.55
CA GLY A 512 2.92 21.67 11.36
C GLY A 512 2.61 22.05 12.81
N ALA A 513 1.57 21.45 13.42
CA ALA A 513 1.08 21.75 14.78
C ALA A 513 0.59 23.21 14.99
N LYS A 514 0.04 23.81 13.94
CA LYS A 514 -0.65 25.10 13.92
C LYS A 514 -2.00 24.93 13.25
N ILE A 515 -2.92 25.85 13.46
CA ILE A 515 -4.22 25.85 12.79
C ILE A 515 -4.25 26.93 11.71
N GLY A 516 -4.57 26.54 10.48
CA GLY A 516 -4.81 27.43 9.36
C GLY A 516 -6.27 27.51 8.97
N VAL A 517 -6.59 28.43 8.06
CA VAL A 517 -7.91 28.54 7.42
C VAL A 517 -7.74 28.82 5.94
N ALA A 518 -8.52 28.11 5.13
CA ALA A 518 -8.61 28.32 3.69
C ALA A 518 -10.07 28.50 3.27
N LEU A 519 -10.32 29.35 2.29
CA LEU A 519 -11.66 29.71 1.83
C LEU A 519 -11.96 29.18 0.43
N SER A 520 -13.22 28.83 0.18
CA SER A 520 -13.73 28.47 -1.13
C SER A 520 -15.21 28.84 -1.29
N ASP A 521 -15.68 28.94 -2.53
CA ASP A 521 -17.11 29.04 -2.85
C ASP A 521 -17.75 27.68 -3.15
N SER A 522 -16.97 26.59 -3.05
CA SER A 522 -17.41 25.20 -3.26
C SER A 522 -17.00 24.30 -2.08
N PRO A 523 -17.82 23.34 -1.68
CA PRO A 523 -17.47 22.39 -0.62
C PRO A 523 -16.31 21.44 -1.00
N THR A 524 -15.99 21.36 -2.28
CA THR A 524 -14.87 20.53 -2.81
C THR A 524 -13.68 21.37 -3.30
N GLY A 525 -13.65 22.65 -2.92
CA GLY A 525 -12.57 23.54 -3.32
C GLY A 525 -12.66 24.06 -4.78
N PRO A 526 -11.55 24.56 -5.33
CA PRO A 526 -10.25 24.70 -4.67
C PRO A 526 -10.31 25.66 -3.47
N PHE A 527 -9.60 25.27 -2.39
CA PHE A 527 -9.49 26.11 -1.19
C PHE A 527 -8.23 27.00 -1.28
N LYS A 528 -8.39 28.28 -0.97
CA LYS A 528 -7.29 29.24 -0.96
C LYS A 528 -6.89 29.53 0.50
N ASP A 529 -5.68 29.16 0.87
CA ASP A 529 -5.09 29.45 2.20
C ASP A 529 -4.99 30.96 2.47
N SER A 530 -5.18 31.35 3.73
CA SER A 530 -5.09 32.76 4.19
C SER A 530 -3.66 33.32 4.14
N GLY A 531 -2.66 32.47 3.89
CA GLY A 531 -1.24 32.86 3.78
C GLY A 531 -0.46 32.82 5.09
N GLN A 532 -1.14 32.65 6.22
CA GLN A 532 -0.55 32.50 7.55
C GLN A 532 -1.45 31.64 8.45
N PRO A 533 -0.92 31.04 9.52
CA PRO A 533 -1.76 30.31 10.46
C PRO A 533 -2.72 31.25 11.17
N LEU A 534 -3.95 30.78 11.39
CA LEU A 534 -4.95 31.44 12.23
C LEU A 534 -4.54 31.39 13.71
N LEU A 535 -3.99 30.25 14.13
CA LEU A 535 -3.53 29.98 15.49
C LEU A 535 -2.12 29.37 15.47
N ASP A 536 -1.17 30.06 16.09
CA ASP A 536 0.24 29.60 16.20
C ASP A 536 0.81 29.74 17.63
N LYS A 537 0.00 30.23 18.58
CA LYS A 537 0.39 30.44 19.99
C LYS A 537 -0.63 29.82 20.93
N LEU A 538 -0.14 29.27 22.04
CA LEU A 538 -1.01 28.76 23.10
C LEU A 538 -1.88 29.90 23.67
N PRO A 539 -3.13 29.59 24.10
CA PRO A 539 -3.96 30.55 24.82
C PRO A 539 -3.29 31.04 26.10
N GLU A 540 -3.63 32.24 26.52
CA GLU A 540 -3.14 32.81 27.78
C GLU A 540 -3.41 31.87 28.96
N GLY A 541 -2.40 31.67 29.81
CA GLY A 541 -2.46 30.80 30.98
C GLY A 541 -2.20 29.30 30.68
N VAL A 542 -2.17 28.87 29.41
CA VAL A 542 -1.85 27.47 29.02
C VAL A 542 -0.34 27.31 28.91
N LYS A 543 0.23 26.37 29.68
CA LYS A 543 1.69 26.16 29.76
C LYS A 543 2.21 24.98 28.90
N GLY A 544 1.34 24.22 28.26
CA GLY A 544 1.72 23.05 27.48
C GLY A 544 0.60 22.54 26.61
N GLY A 545 0.89 21.52 25.77
CA GLY A 545 -0.05 20.98 24.80
C GLY A 545 0.23 21.46 23.38
N GLN A 546 -0.73 21.23 22.48
CA GLN A 546 -0.60 21.58 21.07
C GLN A 546 -1.85 22.32 20.56
N GLN A 547 -1.63 23.24 19.61
CA GLN A 547 -2.72 23.92 18.91
C GLN A 547 -3.10 23.11 17.68
N ILE A 548 -3.93 22.11 17.90
CA ILE A 548 -4.43 21.22 16.87
C ILE A 548 -5.92 20.96 17.06
N ASP A 549 -6.51 20.23 16.15
CA ASP A 549 -7.87 19.70 16.19
C ASP A 549 -8.93 20.81 16.26
N PRO A 550 -8.97 21.69 15.25
CA PRO A 550 -10.03 22.70 15.18
C PRO A 550 -11.39 22.04 15.00
N ALA A 551 -12.40 22.56 15.69
CA ALA A 551 -13.80 22.21 15.50
C ALA A 551 -14.62 23.49 15.34
N ALA A 552 -15.15 23.71 14.16
CA ALA A 552 -15.92 24.91 13.86
C ALA A 552 -17.41 24.63 14.10
N PHE A 553 -18.09 25.58 14.74
CA PHE A 553 -19.48 25.43 15.14
C PHE A 553 -20.27 26.72 14.86
N ARG A 554 -21.44 26.54 14.25
CA ARG A 554 -22.45 27.61 14.15
C ARG A 554 -23.52 27.39 15.19
N ASP A 555 -23.67 28.35 16.09
CA ASP A 555 -24.74 28.33 17.09
C ASP A 555 -26.10 28.55 16.42
N PRO A 556 -27.01 27.58 16.47
CA PRO A 556 -28.31 27.71 15.81
C PRO A 556 -29.26 28.69 16.54
N GLN A 557 -28.96 29.06 17.79
CA GLN A 557 -29.75 30.02 18.56
C GLN A 557 -29.43 31.47 18.20
N THR A 558 -28.15 31.76 18.02
CA THR A 558 -27.68 33.15 17.83
C THR A 558 -27.12 33.43 16.45
N GLY A 559 -26.86 32.38 15.67
CA GLY A 559 -26.18 32.46 14.37
C GLY A 559 -24.68 32.73 14.45
N LYS A 560 -24.14 32.96 15.66
CA LYS A 560 -22.72 33.22 15.89
C LYS A 560 -21.87 32.00 15.56
N LEU A 561 -20.62 32.26 15.25
CA LEU A 561 -19.64 31.26 14.87
C LEU A 561 -18.59 31.08 15.96
N TYR A 562 -18.21 29.84 16.21
CA TYR A 562 -17.21 29.47 17.22
C TYR A 562 -16.19 28.52 16.62
N LEU A 563 -14.98 28.59 17.17
CA LEU A 563 -13.90 27.62 16.90
C LEU A 563 -13.41 27.08 18.22
N TYR A 564 -13.34 25.75 18.35
CA TYR A 564 -12.74 25.04 19.47
C TYR A 564 -11.47 24.34 19.00
N TRP A 565 -10.50 24.16 19.91
CA TRP A 565 -9.24 23.49 19.57
C TRP A 565 -8.48 23.04 20.82
N GLY A 566 -7.44 22.23 20.62
CA GLY A 566 -6.41 21.94 21.61
C GLY A 566 -6.14 20.46 21.81
N ASN A 567 -4.91 20.16 22.24
CA ASN A 567 -4.45 18.86 22.70
C ASN A 567 -3.77 19.06 24.05
N GLY A 568 -4.23 18.33 25.08
CA GLY A 568 -3.83 18.55 26.48
C GLY A 568 -4.55 19.72 27.16
N TYR A 569 -5.30 20.48 26.45
CA TYR A 569 -6.24 21.51 26.90
C TYR A 569 -7.32 21.73 25.84
N MET A 570 -8.48 22.20 26.24
CA MET A 570 -9.53 22.66 25.33
C MET A 570 -9.67 24.16 25.41
N ALA A 571 -9.64 24.85 24.29
CA ALA A 571 -9.97 26.28 24.21
C ALA A 571 -11.10 26.49 23.20
N GLY A 572 -11.83 27.58 23.32
CA GLY A 572 -12.86 28.02 22.40
C GLY A 572 -12.90 29.55 22.30
N ALA A 573 -13.31 30.05 21.13
CA ALA A 573 -13.49 31.47 20.87
C ALA A 573 -14.60 31.73 19.84
N GLU A 574 -15.19 32.92 19.86
CA GLU A 574 -16.10 33.40 18.81
C GLU A 574 -15.26 33.78 17.57
N LEU A 575 -15.68 33.33 16.41
CA LEU A 575 -15.13 33.75 15.11
C LEU A 575 -15.79 35.05 14.65
N ASN A 576 -15.05 35.87 13.95
CA ASN A 576 -15.62 37.00 13.23
C ASN A 576 -16.36 36.51 11.95
N ASP A 577 -17.22 37.35 11.39
CA ASP A 577 -17.97 37.07 10.19
C ASP A 577 -17.10 36.86 8.91
N ASP A 578 -15.82 37.30 9.00
CA ASP A 578 -14.83 37.09 7.96
C ASP A 578 -14.38 35.62 7.83
N LEU A 579 -14.69 34.79 8.83
CA LEU A 579 -14.31 33.38 8.94
C LEU A 579 -12.78 33.13 9.10
N THR A 580 -11.98 34.17 9.10
CA THR A 580 -10.51 34.08 9.07
C THR A 580 -9.84 34.67 10.30
N SER A 581 -10.62 35.15 11.27
CA SER A 581 -10.11 35.74 12.50
C SER A 581 -10.98 35.42 13.71
N LEU A 582 -10.35 35.33 14.89
CA LEU A 582 -11.05 35.22 16.16
C LEU A 582 -11.49 36.61 16.65
N LYS A 583 -12.64 36.66 17.30
CA LYS A 583 -13.12 37.88 17.94
C LYS A 583 -12.28 38.18 19.20
N PRO A 584 -11.65 39.35 19.28
CA PRO A 584 -10.80 39.73 20.41
C PRO A 584 -11.49 39.57 21.75
N GLY A 585 -10.78 39.06 22.76
CA GLY A 585 -11.26 38.93 24.14
C GLY A 585 -12.28 37.81 24.37
N THR A 586 -12.59 36.98 23.35
CA THR A 586 -13.57 35.88 23.49
C THR A 586 -12.93 34.54 23.80
N THR A 587 -11.61 34.41 23.62
CA THR A 587 -10.92 33.13 23.87
C THR A 587 -11.08 32.71 25.34
N ARG A 588 -11.47 31.47 25.58
CA ARG A 588 -11.62 30.85 26.89
C ARG A 588 -10.96 29.47 26.87
N VAL A 589 -10.24 29.17 27.96
CA VAL A 589 -9.84 27.78 28.25
C VAL A 589 -11.02 27.13 28.94
N MET A 590 -11.49 26.02 28.37
CA MET A 590 -12.71 25.33 28.78
C MET A 590 -12.54 23.83 28.87
N THR A 591 -11.33 23.38 29.23
CA THR A 591 -11.02 21.97 29.46
C THR A 591 -12.03 21.35 30.41
N PRO A 592 -12.79 20.30 30.00
CA PRO A 592 -13.90 19.80 30.80
C PRO A 592 -13.44 19.11 32.11
N ASP A 593 -12.48 18.21 31.99
CA ASP A 593 -11.87 17.50 33.12
C ASP A 593 -10.52 16.87 32.71
N GLY A 594 -9.96 16.00 33.59
CA GLY A 594 -8.67 15.34 33.36
C GLY A 594 -8.69 14.26 32.27
N THR A 595 -9.84 13.93 31.69
CA THR A 595 -9.95 12.95 30.59
C THR A 595 -9.77 13.60 29.22
N PHE A 596 -9.77 14.93 29.12
CA PHE A 596 -9.59 15.63 27.87
C PHE A 596 -8.18 15.42 27.33
N ARG A 597 -8.07 14.78 26.20
CA ARG A 597 -6.81 14.65 25.48
C ARG A 597 -6.78 15.54 24.23
N GLU A 598 -7.74 15.41 23.33
CA GLU A 598 -7.78 16.08 22.02
C GLU A 598 -9.16 15.93 21.36
N GLY A 599 -9.31 16.39 20.09
CA GLY A 599 -10.49 16.14 19.27
C GLY A 599 -11.75 16.79 19.83
N ALA A 600 -11.68 18.05 20.22
CA ALA A 600 -12.84 18.82 20.66
C ALA A 600 -13.88 18.90 19.55
N TYR A 601 -15.15 18.68 19.88
CA TYR A 601 -16.28 18.83 18.97
C TYR A 601 -17.51 19.39 19.71
N ALA A 602 -18.34 20.19 19.03
CA ALA A 602 -19.52 20.77 19.64
C ALA A 602 -20.74 20.67 18.71
N PHE A 603 -21.90 20.36 19.28
CA PHE A 603 -23.19 20.45 18.61
C PHE A 603 -24.29 20.91 19.58
N PHE A 604 -25.43 21.32 19.02
CA PHE A 604 -26.58 21.79 19.79
C PHE A 604 -27.79 20.89 19.59
N ARG A 605 -28.46 20.52 20.67
CA ARG A 605 -29.71 19.76 20.63
C ARG A 605 -30.61 20.12 21.81
N ASN A 606 -31.89 20.41 21.56
CA ASN A 606 -32.93 20.63 22.56
C ASN A 606 -32.51 21.62 23.68
N GLY A 607 -31.94 22.78 23.31
CA GLY A 607 -31.58 23.84 24.25
C GLY A 607 -30.24 23.65 24.98
N LYS A 608 -29.48 22.59 24.69
CA LYS A 608 -28.20 22.30 25.30
C LYS A 608 -27.09 22.23 24.25
N TYR A 609 -25.90 22.70 24.63
CA TYR A 609 -24.67 22.50 23.89
C TYR A 609 -23.99 21.24 24.41
N TYR A 610 -23.68 20.32 23.51
CA TYR A 610 -22.93 19.10 23.78
C TYR A 610 -21.51 19.30 23.31
N PHE A 611 -20.56 19.01 24.18
CA PHE A 611 -19.14 18.99 23.88
C PHE A 611 -18.65 17.56 23.94
N MET A 612 -17.92 17.14 22.93
CA MET A 612 -17.27 15.83 22.86
C MET A 612 -15.76 16.00 22.79
N TRP A 613 -15.04 15.01 23.29
CA TRP A 613 -13.57 14.97 23.21
C TRP A 613 -13.08 13.54 23.28
N SER A 614 -11.84 13.34 22.79
CA SER A 614 -11.16 12.07 22.90
C SER A 614 -10.33 12.01 24.19
N GLU A 615 -10.40 10.85 24.85
CA GLU A 615 -9.58 10.43 25.97
C GLU A 615 -8.49 9.49 25.49
N ASP A 616 -7.31 9.53 26.13
CA ASP A 616 -6.12 8.73 25.83
C ASP A 616 -5.36 9.20 24.56
N ASP A 617 -4.32 8.49 24.18
CA ASP A 617 -3.51 8.76 23.00
C ASP A 617 -4.08 8.00 21.78
N THR A 618 -4.13 8.64 20.61
CA THR A 618 -4.66 8.02 19.39
C THR A 618 -3.94 6.73 18.95
N ARG A 619 -2.80 6.38 19.56
CA ARG A 619 -2.10 5.09 19.38
C ARG A 619 -2.55 4.03 20.37
N SER A 620 -3.36 4.40 21.35
CA SER A 620 -3.89 3.48 22.37
C SER A 620 -5.09 2.72 21.85
N PRO A 621 -5.18 1.40 22.06
CA PRO A 621 -6.40 0.65 21.78
C PRO A 621 -7.58 1.08 22.65
N ASN A 622 -7.34 1.85 23.72
CA ASN A 622 -8.36 2.38 24.62
C ASN A 622 -8.84 3.79 24.23
N TYR A 623 -8.30 4.38 23.16
CA TYR A 623 -8.76 5.68 22.66
C TYR A 623 -10.27 5.66 22.48
N GLN A 624 -10.98 6.64 23.06
CA GLN A 624 -12.43 6.68 23.16
C GLN A 624 -12.97 8.10 23.21
N VAL A 625 -14.29 8.27 23.04
CA VAL A 625 -14.96 9.58 23.10
C VAL A 625 -15.76 9.74 24.40
N ARG A 626 -15.59 10.89 25.02
CA ARG A 626 -16.36 11.38 26.18
C ARG A 626 -17.22 12.57 25.78
N TYR A 627 -18.18 12.95 26.64
CA TYR A 627 -18.96 14.17 26.45
C TYR A 627 -19.30 14.89 27.76
N GLY A 628 -19.64 16.17 27.61
CA GLY A 628 -20.27 16.99 28.62
C GLY A 628 -21.27 17.96 27.97
N THR A 629 -22.03 18.68 28.76
CA THR A 629 -23.01 19.66 28.29
C THR A 629 -22.78 21.04 28.89
N ALA A 630 -23.27 22.08 28.22
CA ALA A 630 -23.25 23.45 28.72
C ALA A 630 -24.51 24.21 28.30
N ASP A 631 -24.77 25.31 28.96
CA ASP A 631 -25.86 26.26 28.63
C ASP A 631 -25.37 27.39 27.69
N SER A 632 -24.06 27.44 27.43
CA SER A 632 -23.42 28.43 26.59
C SER A 632 -22.35 27.81 25.69
N PRO A 633 -22.16 28.33 24.46
CA PRO A 633 -21.14 27.78 23.54
C PRO A 633 -19.70 27.96 24.05
N LEU A 634 -19.44 28.83 25.03
CA LEU A 634 -18.13 29.00 25.67
C LEU A 634 -18.10 28.49 27.13
N GLY A 635 -18.95 27.53 27.44
CA GLY A 635 -19.00 26.84 28.72
C GLY A 635 -19.63 27.64 29.87
N PRO A 636 -19.44 27.25 31.13
CA PRO A 636 -18.67 26.07 31.57
C PRO A 636 -19.31 24.71 31.14
N ILE A 637 -18.46 23.69 30.94
CA ILE A 637 -18.89 22.34 30.58
C ILE A 637 -19.17 21.54 31.85
N THR A 638 -20.35 20.97 31.97
CA THR A 638 -20.74 20.02 33.02
C THR A 638 -20.56 18.59 32.50
N VAL A 639 -19.73 17.81 33.17
CA VAL A 639 -19.43 16.43 32.81
C VAL A 639 -20.33 15.48 33.63
N PRO A 640 -21.21 14.69 33.00
CA PRO A 640 -22.02 13.73 33.73
C PRO A 640 -21.21 12.52 34.20
N ALA A 641 -21.66 11.86 35.26
CA ALA A 641 -20.99 10.66 35.81
C ALA A 641 -20.88 9.53 34.79
N SER A 642 -21.86 9.37 33.89
CA SER A 642 -21.81 8.45 32.76
C SER A 642 -21.67 9.28 31.48
N ASN A 643 -20.46 9.42 30.98
CA ASN A 643 -20.12 10.32 29.88
C ASN A 643 -19.42 9.65 28.69
N SER A 644 -19.42 8.31 28.61
CA SER A 644 -18.88 7.60 27.46
C SER A 644 -19.81 7.73 26.25
N VAL A 645 -19.28 8.17 25.11
CA VAL A 645 -20.00 8.23 23.84
C VAL A 645 -19.77 6.95 23.04
N ILE A 646 -18.50 6.58 22.85
CA ILE A 646 -18.10 5.36 22.14
C ILE A 646 -16.77 4.88 22.70
N ALA A 647 -16.60 3.57 22.83
CA ALA A 647 -15.36 2.93 23.25
C ALA A 647 -15.13 1.67 22.42
N LYS A 648 -13.94 1.06 22.61
CA LYS A 648 -13.57 -0.21 21.95
C LYS A 648 -14.60 -1.31 22.18
N ASP A 649 -14.74 -2.22 21.21
CA ASP A 649 -15.41 -3.50 21.36
C ASP A 649 -14.44 -4.65 21.05
N PRO A 650 -13.76 -5.22 22.06
CA PRO A 650 -12.83 -6.32 21.86
C PRO A 650 -13.48 -7.59 21.30
N ALA A 651 -14.77 -7.84 21.58
CA ALA A 651 -15.49 -8.99 21.06
C ALA A 651 -15.71 -8.90 19.55
N ALA A 652 -15.89 -7.68 19.03
CA ALA A 652 -15.95 -7.39 17.60
C ALA A 652 -14.55 -7.13 16.97
N GLY A 653 -13.47 -7.10 17.78
CA GLY A 653 -12.13 -6.73 17.31
C GLY A 653 -11.97 -5.26 16.95
N ILE A 654 -12.79 -4.38 17.52
CA ILE A 654 -12.81 -2.94 17.25
C ILE A 654 -12.06 -2.21 18.38
N TYR A 655 -11.08 -1.38 18.00
CA TYR A 655 -10.19 -0.66 18.92
C TYR A 655 -9.90 0.74 18.42
N GLY A 656 -9.48 1.63 19.36
CA GLY A 656 -9.00 2.97 19.03
C GLY A 656 -10.10 3.84 18.42
N THR A 657 -11.32 3.76 18.96
CA THR A 657 -12.50 4.52 18.52
C THR A 657 -12.45 5.93 19.08
N GLY A 658 -12.30 6.94 18.22
CA GLY A 658 -12.21 8.32 18.72
C GLY A 658 -12.22 9.38 17.64
N HIS A 659 -11.95 10.60 18.04
CA HIS A 659 -11.91 11.82 17.25
C HIS A 659 -13.09 11.91 16.27
N ASN A 660 -14.20 12.41 16.76
CA ASN A 660 -15.48 12.32 16.10
C ASN A 660 -16.04 13.67 15.65
N SER A 661 -16.97 13.58 14.74
CA SER A 661 -17.98 14.60 14.44
C SER A 661 -19.39 14.01 14.49
N VAL A 662 -20.41 14.85 14.45
CA VAL A 662 -21.82 14.44 14.55
C VAL A 662 -22.61 15.09 13.43
N ILE A 663 -23.53 14.34 12.82
CA ILE A 663 -24.43 14.88 11.81
C ILE A 663 -25.90 14.58 12.18
N GLN A 664 -26.72 15.59 12.12
CA GLN A 664 -28.18 15.47 12.14
C GLN A 664 -28.69 15.38 10.71
N VAL A 665 -29.59 14.44 10.46
CA VAL A 665 -30.32 14.38 9.18
C VAL A 665 -31.23 15.58 9.07
N PRO A 666 -31.16 16.35 7.98
CA PRO A 666 -31.98 17.54 7.79
C PRO A 666 -33.47 17.29 8.01
N GLY A 667 -34.07 18.11 8.89
CA GLY A 667 -35.51 18.05 9.20
C GLY A 667 -35.95 16.84 10.06
N ARG A 668 -35.02 16.08 10.67
CA ARG A 668 -35.30 14.93 11.53
C ARG A 668 -34.45 14.96 12.81
N ASP A 669 -35.01 14.46 13.92
CA ASP A 669 -34.21 14.16 15.12
C ASP A 669 -33.56 12.77 15.00
N GLU A 670 -32.73 12.65 13.95
CA GLU A 670 -31.98 11.45 13.59
C GLU A 670 -30.51 11.82 13.46
N TRP A 671 -29.65 11.19 14.25
CA TRP A 671 -28.27 11.59 14.44
C TRP A 671 -27.32 10.45 14.19
N TYR A 672 -26.14 10.76 13.68
CA TYR A 672 -25.05 9.82 13.42
C TYR A 672 -23.73 10.34 13.97
N LEU A 673 -22.97 9.44 14.60
CA LEU A 673 -21.58 9.66 15.02
C LEU A 673 -20.67 9.22 13.87
N VAL A 674 -19.81 10.12 13.45
CA VAL A 674 -18.74 9.85 12.49
C VAL A 674 -17.43 9.89 13.28
N TYR A 675 -16.66 8.82 13.22
CA TYR A 675 -15.48 8.65 14.06
C TYR A 675 -14.41 7.84 13.32
N HIS A 676 -13.20 7.78 13.83
CA HIS A 676 -12.22 6.82 13.33
C HIS A 676 -12.03 5.65 14.32
N ARG A 677 -11.50 4.55 13.82
CA ARG A 677 -11.01 3.41 14.60
C ARG A 677 -9.72 2.88 13.97
N PHE A 678 -9.01 2.00 14.67
CA PHE A 678 -7.91 1.25 14.09
C PHE A 678 -8.40 0.41 12.92
N THR A 679 -7.56 0.29 11.87
CA THR A 679 -7.93 -0.52 10.71
C THR A 679 -8.22 -1.96 11.10
N TYR A 680 -9.37 -2.46 10.70
CA TYR A 680 -9.78 -3.83 10.99
C TYR A 680 -9.39 -4.77 9.85
N PRO A 681 -8.93 -6.03 10.13
CA PRO A 681 -8.71 -6.62 11.45
C PRO A 681 -7.29 -6.39 12.02
N ARG A 682 -6.39 -5.77 11.25
CA ARG A 682 -4.94 -5.75 11.52
C ARG A 682 -4.50 -4.72 12.55
N GLY A 683 -5.28 -3.68 12.76
CA GLY A 683 -4.88 -2.52 13.53
C GLY A 683 -4.37 -2.85 14.93
N ILE A 684 -5.06 -3.73 15.67
CA ILE A 684 -4.62 -4.09 17.03
C ILE A 684 -3.24 -4.75 17.05
N GLY A 685 -2.88 -5.49 16.00
CA GLY A 685 -1.56 -6.12 15.86
C GLY A 685 -0.45 -5.19 15.39
N MET A 686 -0.77 -3.96 14.98
CA MET A 686 0.20 -2.97 14.48
C MET A 686 0.91 -2.19 15.61
N GLY A 687 0.55 -2.41 16.88
CA GLY A 687 1.10 -1.65 18.00
C GLY A 687 0.88 -0.15 17.82
N LYS A 688 1.90 0.68 18.07
CA LYS A 688 1.80 2.14 17.92
C LYS A 688 1.49 2.61 16.49
N ALA A 689 1.79 1.79 15.48
CA ALA A 689 1.48 2.12 14.09
C ALA A 689 -0.03 2.14 13.80
N ALA A 690 -0.86 1.51 14.60
CA ALA A 690 -2.30 1.59 14.50
C ALA A 690 -2.82 3.03 14.52
N GLY A 691 -2.18 3.91 15.32
CA GLY A 691 -2.56 5.30 15.49
C GLY A 691 -2.38 6.20 14.26
N PHE A 692 -1.71 5.72 13.20
CA PHE A 692 -1.63 6.39 11.90
C PHE A 692 -2.02 5.49 10.72
N ASN A 693 -2.80 4.43 11.00
CA ASN A 693 -3.43 3.54 10.02
C ASN A 693 -4.88 3.29 10.43
N ARG A 694 -5.67 4.36 10.45
CA ARG A 694 -7.03 4.41 10.97
C ARG A 694 -8.04 4.39 9.80
N GLU A 695 -9.28 4.08 10.11
CA GLU A 695 -10.38 4.07 9.13
C GLU A 695 -11.62 4.78 9.68
N VAL A 696 -12.31 5.55 8.82
CA VAL A 696 -13.52 6.30 9.19
C VAL A 696 -14.73 5.39 9.21
N CYS A 697 -15.53 5.51 10.27
CA CYS A 697 -16.76 4.76 10.50
C CYS A 697 -17.93 5.68 10.81
N ILE A 698 -19.15 5.21 10.55
CA ILE A 698 -20.39 5.91 10.86
C ILE A 698 -21.33 4.93 11.54
N ASP A 699 -21.79 5.27 12.76
CA ASP A 699 -22.79 4.54 13.50
C ASP A 699 -23.87 5.48 14.06
N LYS A 700 -25.01 4.94 14.42
CA LYS A 700 -26.16 5.72 14.90
C LYS A 700 -25.88 6.32 16.27
N LEU A 701 -26.17 7.60 16.45
CA LEU A 701 -26.11 8.31 17.73
C LEU A 701 -27.54 8.45 18.27
N GLU A 702 -27.79 7.96 19.47
CA GLU A 702 -29.10 8.01 20.13
C GLU A 702 -29.01 8.72 21.48
N PHE A 703 -30.15 9.26 21.91
CA PHE A 703 -30.28 9.98 23.16
C PHE A 703 -31.35 9.32 24.04
N ASN A 704 -31.16 9.39 25.34
CA ASN A 704 -32.16 9.07 26.33
C ASN A 704 -33.23 10.20 26.44
N PRO A 705 -34.38 9.96 27.06
CA PRO A 705 -35.40 11.00 27.25
C PRO A 705 -34.93 12.23 28.04
N ASP A 706 -33.94 12.07 28.91
CA ASP A 706 -33.33 13.15 29.69
C ASP A 706 -32.27 13.97 28.89
N GLY A 707 -32.02 13.59 27.63
CA GLY A 707 -31.04 14.20 26.77
C GLY A 707 -29.61 13.63 26.90
N SER A 708 -29.40 12.69 27.83
CA SER A 708 -28.09 12.02 27.92
C SER A 708 -27.82 11.16 26.67
N ILE A 709 -26.54 11.05 26.27
CA ILE A 709 -26.15 10.23 25.12
C ILE A 709 -26.18 8.76 25.52
N ARG A 710 -26.80 7.92 24.71
CA ARG A 710 -26.65 6.45 24.80
C ARG A 710 -25.28 6.07 24.26
N PRO A 711 -24.45 5.30 24.98
CA PRO A 711 -23.20 4.81 24.45
C PRO A 711 -23.41 4.11 23.09
N VAL A 712 -22.69 4.57 22.09
CA VAL A 712 -22.69 4.00 20.74
C VAL A 712 -21.92 2.68 20.77
N VAL A 713 -22.52 1.62 20.26
CA VAL A 713 -21.82 0.36 20.01
C VAL A 713 -21.19 0.43 18.64
N PRO A 714 -19.84 0.42 18.53
CA PRO A 714 -19.19 0.48 17.24
C PRO A 714 -19.45 -0.81 16.44
N THR A 715 -19.75 -0.66 15.14
CA THR A 715 -20.13 -1.82 14.32
C THR A 715 -19.27 -1.95 13.06
N HIS A 716 -19.20 -3.16 12.51
CA HIS A 716 -18.72 -3.38 11.15
C HIS A 716 -19.83 -3.12 10.12
N ALA A 717 -21.07 -3.33 10.50
CA ALA A 717 -22.21 -3.13 9.61
C ALA A 717 -22.37 -1.66 9.20
N GLY A 718 -22.06 -0.72 10.09
CA GLY A 718 -22.34 0.69 9.84
C GLY A 718 -23.84 0.97 9.76
N ILE A 719 -24.21 1.99 9.02
CA ILE A 719 -25.58 2.46 8.86
C ILE A 719 -26.17 2.05 7.51
N ARG A 720 -27.48 2.04 7.41
CA ARG A 720 -28.19 1.91 6.12
C ARG A 720 -28.27 3.25 5.40
N PRO A 721 -28.41 3.26 4.05
CA PRO A 721 -28.58 4.49 3.31
C PRO A 721 -29.72 5.37 3.85
N VAL A 722 -29.40 6.61 4.15
CA VAL A 722 -30.35 7.61 4.68
C VAL A 722 -31.03 8.31 3.51
N LYS A 723 -32.34 8.17 3.41
CA LYS A 723 -33.11 8.91 2.40
C LYS A 723 -33.36 10.34 2.89
N LEU A 724 -32.87 11.32 2.17
CA LEU A 724 -33.31 12.70 2.34
C LEU A 724 -34.73 12.86 1.77
N LYS A 725 -35.55 13.68 2.42
CA LYS A 725 -36.91 13.95 1.94
C LYS A 725 -36.88 14.91 0.77
#